data_f5b0a2219890a63274daf25c2a519ac1
#
_entry.id   f5b0a2219890a63274daf25c2a519ac1
#
_cell.length_a   1.000
_cell.length_b   1.000
_cell.length_c   1.000
_cell.angle_alpha   90.00
_cell.angle_beta   90.00
_cell.angle_gamma   90.00
#
_symmetry.space_group_name_H-M   'P 1'
#
loop_
_entity.id
_entity.type
_entity.pdbx_description
1 polymer ?
#
loop_
_entity_poly.entity_id
_entity_poly.type
_entity_poly.pdbx_seq_one_letter_code
_entity_poly.pdbx_strand_id
1 'polypeptide(L)'
;MTKKIFLSLMAVLGLLLSAHAQEREITGSVKDHAGAGIVGATILVEGTTKGTTSGADGSFSIKAAPDNVLVVSFMGYQSHTIKVGTQTRIDVVLKENTQAIDDVIVVAFGTAKKEAFTGSATVIKSDDIVKSQQSNVAQALAGKVAGVQLTNTSGQPGESPKILIRGFSSLNAGHDPLWIVDGMPYSGDLNNLNPSDIESMTVLKDAASNSLYGARGANGVVMITTKKAKSQEAHVTIDAKWGVNSRAVQDYAYITNPAQFYELHYSALKNYYVNSGMSIGEAHLRANTNLTANANDGGLGYMVYTVPSGQEFIGINGKVNPAATLGRRLVYEGKEYYIRPDDWTDAAFRSSLRQEYNASISGQTGNASIYGSFGYLNNEGIAYNSDMDRYTARLRVDYQAKKWLKFGANANYTHFRYNQIDDSGAGNSSGNVFAYTTAVGPIYPLYIRDGEGNVMYNEDGIKLYDYGNGDNAGMERSLFPNSNALSDSRLNKQEAEGNAFNGTGYIDVTFLKDFKFTFNAGVSLDETRSTSVTNPWFGQFASEKGMVSKGHQRNFDLNLQQILNYTKQIGSHNINVMLGHESYQNRIYTLSATKSNMLTQENDELAGAIIDKQGAGSYRVEYNNEGYFARVMYDYAGKYFASASYRRDASSRFHPDHRWGNFWSLGGAWIISKENFMESTYEWLDNLKLKASIGSQGNDNIGNFRYTNTYTIENANGKVSTVFNAKGSENITWETNSNFNAGVEFSFLRGTVSGGVEYFLRKTTDMLLSFPVAPSLGYSSYYANVGDMRNSGVEIELNFTPIRREHVQWDINLNMTHLRNKITMLPSERRTKQVDGYSGYVSGSTFFGEGLPMYTFYMRKYAGVSDEGLSMWYMNETDDKGNPTGKRVTTTEYAKASDYLCGDPIPDLYGGFGTSVNFRGFDLSVAFTYQIGGLAYDSGYS
;
A
#
# COMPACT_ATOMS: atom_id res chain seq x y z
N MET A 1 0.02 77.72 -59.48
CA MET A 1 -0.01 77.71 -57.93
C MET A 1 -0.22 76.33 -57.30
N THR A 2 -0.71 75.33 -58.03
CA THR A 2 -1.07 74.00 -57.47
C THR A 2 0.10 73.01 -57.22
N LYS A 3 1.24 73.16 -57.92
CA LYS A 3 2.42 72.30 -57.74
C LYS A 3 3.25 72.58 -56.46
N LYS A 4 3.24 73.84 -55.99
CA LYS A 4 3.97 74.25 -54.77
C LYS A 4 3.22 73.87 -53.48
N ILE A 5 1.89 73.86 -53.52
CA ILE A 5 1.08 73.41 -52.36
C ILE A 5 1.18 71.91 -52.15
N PHE A 6 1.28 71.10 -53.22
CA PHE A 6 1.44 69.62 -53.08
C PHE A 6 2.82 69.21 -52.57
N LEU A 7 3.89 69.91 -52.94
CA LEU A 7 5.24 69.65 -52.39
C LEU A 7 5.34 70.08 -50.90
N SER A 8 4.69 71.19 -50.52
CA SER A 8 4.66 71.60 -49.12
C SER A 8 3.83 70.66 -48.25
N LEU A 9 2.75 70.11 -48.78
CA LEU A 9 1.93 69.06 -48.05
C LEU A 9 2.65 67.77 -47.95
N MET A 10 3.40 67.29 -48.95
CA MET A 10 4.27 66.10 -48.84
C MET A 10 5.47 66.28 -47.90
N ALA A 11 6.05 67.48 -47.79
CA ALA A 11 7.14 67.80 -46.89
C ALA A 11 6.62 67.84 -45.44
N VAL A 12 5.39 68.29 -45.15
CA VAL A 12 4.76 68.27 -43.82
C VAL A 12 4.29 66.86 -43.45
N LEU A 13 3.82 66.06 -44.42
CA LEU A 13 3.46 64.66 -44.20
C LEU A 13 4.71 63.77 -43.97
N GLY A 14 5.88 64.09 -44.63
CA GLY A 14 7.16 63.45 -44.44
C GLY A 14 7.81 63.73 -43.00
N LEU A 15 7.51 64.92 -42.49
CA LEU A 15 7.95 65.31 -41.13
C LEU A 15 7.08 64.72 -39.97
N LEU A 16 5.85 64.36 -40.29
CA LEU A 16 4.95 63.67 -39.29
C LEU A 16 5.18 62.14 -39.20
N LEU A 17 5.93 61.55 -40.13
CA LEU A 17 6.24 60.10 -40.13
C LEU A 17 7.60 59.76 -39.48
N SER A 18 8.33 60.76 -38.92
CA SER A 18 9.68 60.48 -38.31
C SER A 18 9.77 60.69 -36.81
N ALA A 19 8.67 60.69 -36.09
CA ALA A 19 8.72 60.60 -34.63
C ALA A 19 8.76 59.14 -34.16
N HIS A 20 9.75 58.38 -34.65
CA HIS A 20 10.17 57.20 -33.94
C HIS A 20 10.91 57.65 -32.69
N ALA A 21 10.41 57.32 -31.51
CA ALA A 21 11.11 57.54 -30.25
C ALA A 21 12.52 56.94 -30.34
N GLN A 22 13.56 57.80 -30.27
CA GLN A 22 14.95 57.40 -30.43
C GLN A 22 15.31 56.34 -29.36
N GLU A 23 15.61 55.10 -29.81
CA GLU A 23 16.09 54.06 -28.90
C GLU A 23 17.37 54.52 -28.19
N ARG A 24 17.46 54.34 -26.93
CA ARG A 24 18.64 54.63 -26.12
C ARG A 24 19.12 53.39 -25.39
N GLU A 25 20.33 53.38 -25.00
CA GLU A 25 20.96 52.32 -24.21
C GLU A 25 20.48 52.43 -22.75
N ILE A 26 19.82 51.37 -22.28
CA ILE A 26 19.33 51.19 -20.91
C ILE A 26 20.27 50.19 -20.23
N THR A 27 20.91 50.60 -19.18
CA THR A 27 21.75 49.73 -18.33
C THR A 27 21.07 49.45 -17.03
N GLY A 28 21.44 48.34 -16.35
CA GLY A 28 20.85 48.01 -15.05
C GLY A 28 21.45 46.77 -14.44
N SER A 29 20.86 46.33 -13.35
CA SER A 29 21.23 45.09 -12.69
C SER A 29 19.98 44.30 -12.31
N VAL A 30 20.06 42.99 -12.43
CA VAL A 30 19.06 42.04 -11.93
C VAL A 30 19.64 41.36 -10.71
N LYS A 31 18.98 41.51 -9.55
CA LYS A 31 19.42 40.98 -8.26
C LYS A 31 18.31 40.12 -7.65
N ASP A 32 18.71 39.25 -6.75
CA ASP A 32 17.76 38.53 -5.88
C ASP A 32 17.43 39.38 -4.63
N HIS A 33 16.57 38.89 -3.76
CA HIS A 33 16.15 39.56 -2.53
C HIS A 33 17.31 39.72 -1.52
N ALA A 34 18.37 38.87 -1.58
CA ALA A 34 19.57 38.97 -0.75
C ALA A 34 20.59 39.96 -1.33
N GLY A 35 20.31 40.53 -2.51
CA GLY A 35 21.18 41.51 -3.19
C GLY A 35 22.26 40.90 -4.06
N ALA A 36 22.27 39.56 -4.24
CA ALA A 36 23.20 38.90 -5.16
C ALA A 36 22.75 39.08 -6.61
N GLY A 37 23.70 39.28 -7.54
CA GLY A 37 23.42 39.42 -8.97
C GLY A 37 22.92 38.08 -9.58
N ILE A 38 21.80 38.12 -10.29
CA ILE A 38 21.25 36.97 -11.00
C ILE A 38 21.87 36.87 -12.40
N VAL A 39 22.66 35.82 -12.62
CA VAL A 39 23.35 35.55 -13.90
C VAL A 39 22.39 34.90 -14.90
N GLY A 40 22.34 35.43 -16.15
CA GLY A 40 21.53 34.83 -17.23
C GLY A 40 20.02 35.12 -17.12
N ALA A 41 19.60 36.09 -16.31
CA ALA A 41 18.22 36.58 -16.37
C ALA A 41 17.92 37.18 -17.75
N THR A 42 16.78 36.85 -18.32
CA THR A 42 16.35 37.34 -19.65
C THR A 42 15.64 38.68 -19.49
N ILE A 43 16.09 39.68 -20.23
CA ILE A 43 15.48 41.00 -20.33
C ILE A 43 14.98 41.15 -21.76
N LEU A 44 13.66 41.24 -21.97
CA LEU A 44 13.00 41.27 -23.28
C LEU A 44 12.17 42.55 -23.41
N VAL A 45 12.21 43.18 -24.56
CA VAL A 45 11.27 44.24 -24.89
C VAL A 45 9.94 43.61 -25.28
N GLU A 46 8.88 43.92 -24.51
CA GLU A 46 7.55 43.32 -24.64
C GLU A 46 7.01 43.46 -26.07
N GLY A 47 6.45 42.38 -26.63
CA GLY A 47 5.92 42.35 -28.01
C GLY A 47 6.97 42.30 -29.12
N THR A 48 8.26 42.17 -28.80
CA THR A 48 9.37 42.10 -29.78
C THR A 48 10.26 40.89 -29.54
N THR A 49 11.20 40.63 -30.46
CA THR A 49 12.26 39.63 -30.30
C THR A 49 13.56 40.24 -29.77
N LYS A 50 13.56 41.56 -29.41
CA LYS A 50 14.74 42.24 -28.85
C LYS A 50 14.91 41.89 -27.37
N GLY A 51 16.01 41.28 -27.04
CA GLY A 51 16.33 40.90 -25.65
C GLY A 51 17.83 40.83 -25.40
N THR A 52 18.19 40.80 -24.15
CA THR A 52 19.55 40.55 -23.62
C THR A 52 19.48 39.67 -22.41
N THR A 53 20.63 39.20 -21.93
CA THR A 53 20.73 38.43 -20.67
C THR A 53 21.69 39.16 -19.73
N SER A 54 21.42 39.03 -18.42
CA SER A 54 22.32 39.60 -17.40
C SER A 54 23.66 38.83 -17.31
N GLY A 55 24.73 39.58 -17.05
CA GLY A 55 26.08 39.06 -16.89
C GLY A 55 26.35 38.43 -15.55
N ALA A 56 27.60 38.05 -15.28
CA ALA A 56 28.03 37.33 -14.07
C ALA A 56 27.78 38.11 -12.75
N ASP A 57 27.73 39.44 -12.80
CA ASP A 57 27.41 40.34 -11.70
C ASP A 57 25.94 40.79 -11.67
N GLY A 58 25.12 40.21 -12.54
CA GLY A 58 23.70 40.55 -12.72
C GLY A 58 23.51 41.80 -13.61
N SER A 59 24.52 42.46 -14.13
CA SER A 59 24.40 43.65 -14.98
C SER A 59 23.88 43.33 -16.37
N PHE A 60 23.13 44.26 -16.98
CA PHE A 60 22.65 44.13 -18.35
C PHE A 60 22.69 45.49 -19.10
N SER A 61 22.72 45.41 -20.40
CA SER A 61 22.50 46.55 -21.31
C SER A 61 21.54 46.14 -22.43
N ILE A 62 20.57 47.02 -22.74
CA ILE A 62 19.58 46.80 -23.80
C ILE A 62 19.19 48.14 -24.47
N LYS A 63 19.01 48.15 -25.78
CA LYS A 63 18.48 49.33 -26.48
C LYS A 63 16.95 49.30 -26.51
N ALA A 64 16.34 50.32 -25.91
CA ALA A 64 14.88 50.45 -25.85
C ALA A 64 14.43 51.90 -25.97
N ALA A 65 13.23 52.11 -26.52
CA ALA A 65 12.55 53.40 -26.59
C ALA A 65 11.84 53.72 -25.28
N PRO A 66 11.54 55.01 -24.97
CA PRO A 66 10.84 55.41 -23.75
C PRO A 66 9.49 54.74 -23.55
N ASP A 67 8.80 54.42 -24.62
CA ASP A 67 7.46 53.80 -24.58
C ASP A 67 7.51 52.27 -24.44
N ASN A 68 8.70 51.67 -24.50
CA ASN A 68 8.86 50.25 -24.39
C ASN A 68 8.67 49.79 -22.93
N VAL A 69 8.23 48.54 -22.80
CA VAL A 69 8.11 47.82 -21.54
C VAL A 69 9.15 46.69 -21.55
N LEU A 70 9.96 46.59 -20.51
CA LEU A 70 10.91 45.50 -20.34
C LEU A 70 10.27 44.42 -19.46
N VAL A 71 10.30 43.20 -19.93
CA VAL A 71 9.97 42.00 -19.14
C VAL A 71 11.26 41.35 -18.73
N VAL A 72 11.50 41.32 -17.44
CA VAL A 72 12.68 40.67 -16.82
C VAL A 72 12.24 39.34 -16.20
N SER A 73 12.83 38.22 -16.63
CA SER A 73 12.47 36.88 -16.18
C SER A 73 13.70 36.01 -15.96
N PHE A 74 13.63 35.15 -14.96
CA PHE A 74 14.64 34.14 -14.68
C PHE A 74 13.97 32.88 -14.10
N MET A 75 14.54 31.72 -14.39
CA MET A 75 13.99 30.46 -13.91
C MET A 75 14.00 30.41 -12.37
N GLY A 76 12.87 30.15 -11.75
CA GLY A 76 12.71 30.16 -10.30
C GLY A 76 12.33 31.52 -9.69
N TYR A 77 12.12 32.56 -10.51
CA TYR A 77 11.74 33.90 -10.06
C TYR A 77 10.46 34.38 -10.74
N GLN A 78 9.72 35.27 -10.08
CA GLN A 78 8.56 35.96 -10.67
C GLN A 78 9.01 36.94 -11.72
N SER A 79 8.42 36.88 -12.93
CA SER A 79 8.71 37.86 -13.97
C SER A 79 8.29 39.26 -13.54
N HIS A 80 9.14 40.26 -13.79
CA HIS A 80 8.92 41.66 -13.44
C HIS A 80 8.84 42.53 -14.70
N THR A 81 7.77 43.31 -14.78
CA THR A 81 7.50 44.17 -15.97
C THR A 81 7.71 45.63 -15.60
N ILE A 82 8.54 46.35 -16.37
CA ILE A 82 8.93 47.74 -16.08
C ILE A 82 8.83 48.60 -17.35
N LYS A 83 8.13 49.70 -17.29
CA LYS A 83 8.10 50.70 -18.34
C LYS A 83 9.39 51.51 -18.35
N VAL A 84 10.06 51.63 -19.49
CA VAL A 84 11.36 52.31 -19.64
C VAL A 84 11.25 53.79 -19.28
N GLY A 85 10.24 54.52 -19.72
CA GLY A 85 10.01 55.94 -19.43
C GLY A 85 11.24 56.80 -19.72
N THR A 86 11.64 57.68 -18.81
CA THR A 86 12.80 58.55 -18.93
C THR A 86 14.09 57.94 -18.33
N GLN A 87 14.01 56.75 -17.78
CA GLN A 87 15.13 56.10 -17.09
C GLN A 87 16.19 55.60 -18.08
N THR A 88 17.50 55.82 -17.72
CA THR A 88 18.66 55.24 -18.42
C THR A 88 19.29 54.10 -17.64
N ARG A 89 18.90 53.94 -16.39
CA ARG A 89 19.31 52.82 -15.51
C ARG A 89 18.07 52.21 -14.85
N ILE A 90 17.95 50.90 -14.92
CA ILE A 90 16.84 50.12 -14.34
C ILE A 90 17.41 48.97 -13.54
N ASP A 91 17.38 49.09 -12.23
CA ASP A 91 17.79 47.99 -11.32
C ASP A 91 16.54 47.23 -10.87
N VAL A 92 16.57 45.90 -11.05
CA VAL A 92 15.44 45.01 -10.82
C VAL A 92 15.77 44.03 -9.73
N VAL A 93 14.90 43.91 -8.74
CA VAL A 93 14.97 42.83 -7.74
C VAL A 93 13.88 41.80 -8.07
N LEU A 94 14.29 40.64 -8.50
CA LEU A 94 13.37 39.53 -8.74
C LEU A 94 13.07 38.83 -7.42
N LYS A 95 11.80 38.56 -7.17
CA LYS A 95 11.35 37.73 -6.04
C LYS A 95 11.37 36.28 -6.46
N GLU A 96 11.89 35.41 -5.61
CA GLU A 96 11.83 33.97 -5.83
C GLU A 96 10.36 33.53 -5.99
N ASN A 97 10.12 32.76 -7.04
CA ASN A 97 8.82 32.17 -7.27
C ASN A 97 8.80 30.79 -6.61
N THR A 98 8.54 30.78 -5.31
CA THR A 98 8.42 29.54 -4.53
C THR A 98 7.28 28.63 -5.04
N GLN A 99 6.37 29.17 -5.86
CA GLN A 99 5.30 28.36 -6.48
C GLN A 99 5.74 27.70 -7.81
N ALA A 100 6.77 28.18 -8.48
CA ALA A 100 7.14 27.65 -9.82
C ALA A 100 7.78 26.26 -9.82
N ILE A 101 8.24 25.75 -8.67
CA ILE A 101 8.79 24.39 -8.56
C ILE A 101 7.69 23.35 -8.28
N ASP A 102 6.53 23.82 -7.77
CA ASP A 102 5.40 22.94 -7.40
C ASP A 102 4.43 22.60 -8.55
N ASP A 103 4.62 23.16 -9.72
CA ASP A 103 3.63 23.11 -10.80
C ASP A 103 3.83 21.97 -11.82
N VAL A 104 4.82 21.11 -11.63
CA VAL A 104 5.09 19.99 -12.53
C VAL A 104 4.80 18.66 -11.83
N ILE A 105 3.86 17.90 -12.40
CA ILE A 105 3.57 16.53 -11.98
C ILE A 105 4.25 15.54 -12.92
N VAL A 106 4.76 14.46 -12.38
CA VAL A 106 5.23 13.31 -13.16
C VAL A 106 4.00 12.52 -13.60
N VAL A 107 3.89 12.30 -14.90
CA VAL A 107 2.80 11.53 -15.51
C VAL A 107 3.39 10.45 -16.40
N ALA A 108 2.53 9.58 -16.93
CA ALA A 108 2.96 8.50 -17.82
C ALA A 108 3.91 9.01 -18.93
N PHE A 109 5.14 8.47 -18.91
CA PHE A 109 6.20 8.73 -19.90
C PHE A 109 6.60 10.22 -20.07
N GLY A 110 6.46 11.02 -19.00
CA GLY A 110 6.87 12.43 -19.06
C GLY A 110 6.43 13.25 -17.85
N THR A 111 6.46 14.55 -18.02
CA THR A 111 5.99 15.52 -17.04
C THR A 111 4.92 16.41 -17.65
N ALA A 112 3.97 16.84 -16.85
CA ALA A 112 2.95 17.81 -17.25
C ALA A 112 2.89 18.95 -16.23
N LYS A 113 2.52 20.14 -16.65
CA LYS A 113 2.14 21.20 -15.71
C LYS A 113 0.87 20.76 -14.99
N LYS A 114 0.80 20.93 -13.69
CA LYS A 114 -0.39 20.59 -12.87
C LYS A 114 -1.66 21.25 -13.42
N GLU A 115 -1.55 22.50 -13.86
CA GLU A 115 -2.66 23.22 -14.48
C GLU A 115 -3.18 22.56 -15.77
N ALA A 116 -2.28 22.02 -16.60
CA ALA A 116 -2.60 21.39 -17.88
C ALA A 116 -3.07 19.93 -17.75
N PHE A 117 -2.97 19.36 -16.56
CA PHE A 117 -3.34 17.98 -16.35
C PHE A 117 -4.86 17.82 -16.23
N THR A 118 -5.45 16.97 -17.07
CA THR A 118 -6.90 16.75 -17.16
C THR A 118 -7.39 15.58 -16.30
N GLY A 119 -6.48 14.78 -15.78
CA GLY A 119 -6.78 13.59 -14.98
C GLY A 119 -6.80 13.84 -13.47
N SER A 120 -6.85 12.75 -12.70
CA SER A 120 -6.81 12.72 -11.24
C SER A 120 -5.44 12.25 -10.76
N ALA A 121 -4.69 13.15 -10.13
CA ALA A 121 -3.37 12.84 -9.56
C ALA A 121 -3.14 13.59 -8.25
N THR A 122 -2.57 12.89 -7.26
CA THR A 122 -2.12 13.49 -6.00
C THR A 122 -0.62 13.26 -5.85
N VAL A 123 0.12 14.31 -5.49
CA VAL A 123 1.58 14.27 -5.33
C VAL A 123 1.94 14.41 -3.86
N ILE A 124 2.77 13.49 -3.37
CA ILE A 124 3.39 13.54 -2.03
C ILE A 124 4.87 13.86 -2.22
N LYS A 125 5.35 14.87 -1.51
CA LYS A 125 6.74 15.35 -1.62
C LYS A 125 7.68 14.60 -0.67
N SER A 126 8.99 14.69 -0.92
CA SER A 126 10.05 14.10 -0.12
C SER A 126 9.91 14.40 1.37
N ASP A 127 9.63 15.67 1.73
CA ASP A 127 9.49 16.08 3.13
C ASP A 127 8.39 15.33 3.86
N ASP A 128 7.24 15.14 3.22
CA ASP A 128 6.13 14.41 3.79
C ASP A 128 6.42 12.90 3.93
N ILE A 129 7.20 12.36 2.99
CA ILE A 129 7.64 10.96 3.02
C ILE A 129 8.60 10.74 4.17
N VAL A 130 9.64 11.56 4.29
CA VAL A 130 10.68 11.45 5.32
C VAL A 130 10.12 11.73 6.71
N LYS A 131 9.24 12.75 6.87
CA LYS A 131 8.58 13.09 8.14
C LYS A 131 7.66 11.97 8.67
N SER A 132 7.16 11.08 7.80
CA SER A 132 6.33 9.95 8.24
C SER A 132 7.11 8.89 9.01
N GLN A 133 8.46 8.89 8.97
CA GLN A 133 9.36 7.98 9.67
C GLN A 133 9.10 6.48 9.39
N GLN A 134 8.48 6.18 8.25
CA GLN A 134 8.16 4.81 7.86
C GLN A 134 9.35 4.12 7.20
N SER A 135 9.52 2.82 7.44
CA SER A 135 10.55 2.00 6.79
C SER A 135 10.15 1.53 5.40
N ASN A 136 8.84 1.42 5.13
CA ASN A 136 8.26 1.03 3.85
C ASN A 136 7.67 2.25 3.14
N VAL A 137 8.00 2.44 1.86
CA VAL A 137 7.55 3.59 1.04
C VAL A 137 6.02 3.64 0.91
N ALA A 138 5.35 2.50 0.85
CA ALA A 138 3.90 2.44 0.71
C ALA A 138 3.17 2.99 1.94
N GLN A 139 3.71 2.78 3.14
CA GLN A 139 3.14 3.30 4.38
C GLN A 139 3.14 4.83 4.44
N ALA A 140 4.03 5.50 3.71
CA ALA A 140 4.04 6.95 3.62
C ALA A 140 2.80 7.53 2.89
N LEU A 141 2.01 6.70 2.18
CA LEU A 141 0.74 7.08 1.56
C LEU A 141 -0.43 7.16 2.56
N ALA A 142 -0.30 6.54 3.73
CA ALA A 142 -1.39 6.41 4.69
C ALA A 142 -1.99 7.78 5.08
N GLY A 143 -3.29 7.96 4.85
CA GLY A 143 -4.01 9.18 5.19
C GLY A 143 -3.58 10.45 4.46
N LYS A 144 -2.73 10.36 3.42
CA LYS A 144 -2.25 11.53 2.66
C LYS A 144 -2.91 11.70 1.30
N VAL A 145 -3.55 10.66 0.78
CA VAL A 145 -4.14 10.65 -0.57
C VAL A 145 -5.60 10.23 -0.49
N ALA A 146 -6.50 11.09 -0.95
CA ALA A 146 -7.91 10.72 -1.11
C ALA A 146 -8.04 9.58 -2.13
N GLY A 147 -8.94 8.63 -1.87
CA GLY A 147 -9.14 7.44 -2.72
C GLY A 147 -8.19 6.29 -2.44
N VAL A 148 -7.17 6.47 -1.60
CA VAL A 148 -6.21 5.42 -1.23
C VAL A 148 -6.56 4.88 0.16
N GLN A 149 -6.87 3.60 0.21
CA GLN A 149 -7.04 2.84 1.45
C GLN A 149 -5.80 1.96 1.65
N LEU A 150 -5.19 2.05 2.83
CA LEU A 150 -4.02 1.27 3.20
C LEU A 150 -4.37 0.42 4.41
N THR A 151 -4.11 -0.88 4.33
CA THR A 151 -4.37 -1.82 5.41
C THR A 151 -3.07 -2.56 5.75
N ASN A 152 -2.61 -2.39 6.98
CA ASN A 152 -1.55 -3.21 7.54
C ASN A 152 -2.17 -4.50 8.05
N THR A 153 -1.80 -5.63 7.49
CA THR A 153 -2.25 -6.95 7.93
C THR A 153 -1.40 -7.46 9.09
N SER A 154 -0.16 -7.00 9.16
CA SER A 154 0.82 -7.29 10.20
C SER A 154 1.59 -6.02 10.54
N GLY A 155 2.12 -5.93 11.75
CA GLY A 155 3.05 -4.88 12.16
C GLY A 155 4.50 -5.33 12.14
N GLN A 156 4.80 -6.50 11.62
CA GLN A 156 6.16 -7.06 11.59
C GLN A 156 7.08 -6.22 10.69
N PRO A 157 8.33 -6.00 11.08
CA PRO A 157 9.34 -5.48 10.19
C PRO A 157 9.48 -6.33 8.92
N GLY A 158 9.58 -5.69 7.75
CA GLY A 158 9.66 -6.39 6.46
C GLY A 158 8.32 -6.67 5.78
N GLU A 159 7.18 -6.48 6.47
CA GLU A 159 5.87 -6.62 5.86
C GLU A 159 5.45 -5.37 5.08
N SER A 160 4.82 -5.61 3.93
CA SER A 160 4.27 -4.55 3.07
C SER A 160 2.76 -4.42 3.26
N PRO A 161 2.21 -3.18 3.36
CA PRO A 161 0.77 -2.99 3.50
C PRO A 161 0.05 -3.34 2.20
N LYS A 162 -1.21 -3.75 2.31
CA LYS A 162 -2.14 -3.85 1.17
C LYS A 162 -2.69 -2.47 0.83
N ILE A 163 -2.71 -2.15 -0.46
CA ILE A 163 -3.18 -0.86 -0.96
C ILE A 163 -4.32 -1.07 -1.93
N LEU A 164 -5.41 -0.35 -1.71
CA LEU A 164 -6.54 -0.26 -2.62
C LEU A 164 -6.72 1.18 -3.08
N ILE A 165 -6.86 1.38 -4.39
CA ILE A 165 -7.18 2.69 -4.96
C ILE A 165 -8.62 2.65 -5.48
N ARG A 166 -9.52 3.45 -4.84
CA ARG A 166 -10.95 3.51 -5.14
C ARG A 166 -11.68 2.18 -5.02
N GLY A 167 -11.30 1.37 -4.00
CA GLY A 167 -11.93 0.11 -3.63
C GLY A 167 -11.53 -1.07 -4.52
N PHE A 168 -12.22 -2.18 -4.31
CA PHE A 168 -12.00 -3.43 -5.05
C PHE A 168 -12.34 -3.27 -6.53
N SER A 169 -11.53 -3.86 -7.41
CA SER A 169 -11.69 -3.75 -8.86
C SER A 169 -12.21 -5.04 -9.51
N SER A 170 -12.06 -6.19 -8.87
CA SER A 170 -12.42 -7.50 -9.41
C SER A 170 -12.81 -8.46 -8.29
N LEU A 171 -13.39 -9.61 -8.61
CA LEU A 171 -13.68 -10.70 -7.65
C LEU A 171 -12.51 -11.69 -7.51
N ASN A 172 -11.78 -11.98 -8.59
CA ASN A 172 -10.70 -12.98 -8.59
C ASN A 172 -9.36 -12.47 -9.16
N ALA A 173 -9.37 -11.38 -9.94
CA ALA A 173 -8.12 -10.77 -10.39
C ALA A 173 -7.49 -9.89 -9.30
N GLY A 174 -6.19 -9.69 -9.37
CA GLY A 174 -5.46 -8.90 -8.37
C GLY A 174 -5.92 -7.44 -8.30
N HIS A 175 -5.77 -6.83 -7.13
CA HIS A 175 -6.21 -5.45 -6.82
C HIS A 175 -5.06 -4.46 -6.65
N ASP A 176 -3.82 -4.93 -6.61
CA ASP A 176 -2.66 -4.11 -6.32
C ASP A 176 -2.44 -3.05 -7.41
N PRO A 177 -2.09 -1.81 -7.02
CA PRO A 177 -1.73 -0.78 -7.98
C PRO A 177 -0.40 -1.12 -8.67
N LEU A 178 -0.21 -0.58 -9.87
CA LEU A 178 1.08 -0.67 -10.56
C LEU A 178 2.06 0.32 -9.93
N TRP A 179 3.22 -0.18 -9.53
CA TRP A 179 4.33 0.63 -9.06
C TRP A 179 5.27 0.97 -10.21
N ILE A 180 5.63 2.25 -10.32
CA ILE A 180 6.57 2.76 -11.31
C ILE A 180 7.70 3.49 -10.58
N VAL A 181 8.94 3.09 -10.79
CA VAL A 181 10.13 3.74 -10.23
C VAL A 181 10.93 4.38 -11.38
N ASP A 182 11.09 5.69 -11.35
CA ASP A 182 11.77 6.47 -12.39
C ASP A 182 11.31 6.14 -13.82
N GLY A 183 9.99 5.97 -14.01
CA GLY A 183 9.35 5.70 -15.29
C GLY A 183 9.30 4.22 -15.70
N MET A 184 9.84 3.30 -14.90
CA MET A 184 9.85 1.86 -15.16
C MET A 184 8.96 1.08 -14.19
N PRO A 185 8.18 0.10 -14.67
CA PRO A 185 7.45 -0.82 -13.80
C PRO A 185 8.38 -1.51 -12.80
N TYR A 186 7.92 -1.58 -11.56
CA TYR A 186 8.63 -2.18 -10.45
C TYR A 186 7.79 -3.29 -9.82
N SER A 187 8.28 -4.52 -9.84
CA SER A 187 7.61 -5.70 -9.28
C SER A 187 8.32 -6.25 -8.03
N GLY A 188 9.41 -5.60 -7.60
CA GLY A 188 10.13 -5.97 -6.37
C GLY A 188 9.40 -5.55 -5.11
N ASP A 189 9.91 -6.01 -3.96
CA ASP A 189 9.36 -5.61 -2.66
C ASP A 189 9.63 -4.11 -2.40
N LEU A 190 8.58 -3.39 -1.97
CA LEU A 190 8.67 -1.97 -1.63
C LEU A 190 9.57 -1.68 -0.43
N ASN A 191 9.80 -2.66 0.42
CA ASN A 191 10.80 -2.60 1.48
C ASN A 191 12.23 -2.46 0.96
N ASN A 192 12.49 -2.82 -0.31
CA ASN A 192 13.80 -2.66 -0.95
C ASN A 192 14.09 -1.22 -1.40
N LEU A 193 13.11 -0.32 -1.31
CA LEU A 193 13.27 1.10 -1.63
C LEU A 193 13.49 1.91 -0.35
N ASN A 194 14.55 2.72 -0.33
CA ASN A 194 14.81 3.62 0.79
C ASN A 194 13.94 4.88 0.67
N PRO A 195 13.03 5.17 1.64
CA PRO A 195 12.21 6.39 1.62
C PRO A 195 13.03 7.68 1.55
N SER A 196 14.25 7.68 2.09
CA SER A 196 15.16 8.84 2.07
C SER A 196 15.67 9.18 0.66
N ASP A 197 15.62 8.25 -0.31
CA ASP A 197 16.01 8.46 -1.70
C ASP A 197 14.88 8.99 -2.59
N ILE A 198 13.67 9.13 -2.06
CA ILE A 198 12.50 9.50 -2.84
C ILE A 198 12.32 11.02 -2.86
N GLU A 199 12.17 11.58 -4.05
CA GLU A 199 11.85 12.98 -4.29
C GLU A 199 10.35 13.25 -4.20
N SER A 200 9.55 12.36 -4.81
CA SER A 200 8.09 12.45 -4.78
C SER A 200 7.42 11.12 -5.12
N MET A 201 6.20 10.95 -4.64
CA MET A 201 5.28 9.92 -5.08
C MET A 201 4.05 10.57 -5.71
N THR A 202 3.65 10.12 -6.90
CA THR A 202 2.44 10.57 -7.58
C THR A 202 1.48 9.41 -7.71
N VAL A 203 0.29 9.54 -7.14
CA VAL A 203 -0.78 8.55 -7.25
C VAL A 203 -1.73 8.96 -8.37
N LEU A 204 -1.82 8.15 -9.41
CA LEU A 204 -2.71 8.32 -10.55
C LEU A 204 -3.94 7.44 -10.36
N LYS A 205 -5.14 8.04 -10.40
CA LYS A 205 -6.38 7.38 -9.93
C LYS A 205 -7.43 7.17 -11.02
N ASP A 206 -7.25 7.76 -12.21
CA ASP A 206 -8.26 7.72 -13.28
C ASP A 206 -7.72 7.22 -14.62
N ALA A 207 -8.62 7.00 -15.59
CA ALA A 207 -8.24 6.49 -16.90
C ALA A 207 -7.40 7.47 -17.72
N ALA A 208 -7.60 8.79 -17.62
CA ALA A 208 -6.81 9.76 -18.36
C ALA A 208 -5.33 9.73 -17.93
N SER A 209 -5.08 9.42 -16.65
CA SER A 209 -3.75 9.25 -16.06
C SER A 209 -3.13 7.89 -16.40
N ASN A 210 -3.92 6.82 -16.27
CA ASN A 210 -3.44 5.44 -16.19
C ASN A 210 -3.47 4.67 -17.51
N SER A 211 -4.28 5.12 -18.51
CA SER A 211 -4.49 4.38 -19.77
C SER A 211 -3.20 4.10 -20.54
N LEU A 212 -2.20 4.97 -20.40
CA LEU A 212 -0.90 4.77 -21.03
C LEU A 212 -0.07 3.63 -20.40
N TYR A 213 -0.43 3.17 -19.20
CA TYR A 213 0.13 1.95 -18.58
C TYR A 213 -0.67 0.69 -18.93
N GLY A 214 -1.73 0.84 -19.72
CA GLY A 214 -2.51 -0.25 -20.28
C GLY A 214 -3.09 -1.19 -19.24
N ALA A 215 -2.91 -2.46 -19.51
CA ALA A 215 -3.39 -3.56 -18.71
C ALA A 215 -3.00 -3.53 -17.22
N ARG A 216 -1.83 -3.02 -16.92
CA ARG A 216 -1.29 -3.02 -15.56
C ARG A 216 -1.77 -1.81 -14.74
N GLY A 217 -2.33 -0.78 -15.41
CA GLY A 217 -2.80 0.45 -14.77
C GLY A 217 -4.25 0.41 -14.25
N ALA A 218 -4.98 -0.68 -14.43
CA ALA A 218 -6.41 -0.79 -14.11
C ALA A 218 -6.75 -0.49 -12.64
N ASN A 219 -5.86 -0.85 -11.71
CA ASN A 219 -6.04 -0.67 -10.28
C ASN A 219 -5.45 0.65 -9.75
N GLY A 220 -5.05 1.56 -10.66
CA GLY A 220 -4.31 2.76 -10.32
C GLY A 220 -2.80 2.58 -10.49
N VAL A 221 -2.08 3.69 -10.49
CA VAL A 221 -0.61 3.71 -10.66
C VAL A 221 0.00 4.58 -9.57
N VAL A 222 1.03 4.08 -8.91
CA VAL A 222 1.85 4.86 -7.98
C VAL A 222 3.23 5.06 -8.60
N MET A 223 3.55 6.29 -8.91
CA MET A 223 4.82 6.67 -9.53
C MET A 223 5.77 7.20 -8.46
N ILE A 224 6.92 6.59 -8.32
CA ILE A 224 8.01 7.01 -7.46
C ILE A 224 9.06 7.69 -8.31
N THR A 225 9.36 8.93 -7.99
CA THR A 225 10.49 9.68 -8.55
C THR A 225 11.57 9.75 -7.51
N THR A 226 12.77 9.33 -7.88
CA THR A 226 13.90 9.33 -6.96
C THR A 226 14.70 10.62 -7.06
N LYS A 227 15.42 10.97 -5.97
CA LYS A 227 16.24 12.19 -5.86
C LYS A 227 17.33 12.26 -6.94
N LYS A 228 17.62 13.49 -7.39
CA LYS A 228 18.68 13.86 -8.32
C LYS A 228 19.34 15.14 -7.85
N ALA A 229 20.53 15.45 -8.36
CA ALA A 229 21.17 16.73 -8.06
C ALA A 229 20.34 17.90 -8.61
N LYS A 230 20.19 18.95 -7.80
CA LYS A 230 19.45 20.19 -8.14
C LYS A 230 20.37 21.41 -8.19
N SER A 231 21.54 21.35 -7.56
CA SER A 231 22.48 22.46 -7.42
C SER A 231 23.82 22.15 -8.08
N GLN A 232 24.52 23.18 -8.54
CA GLN A 232 25.91 23.08 -9.01
C GLN A 232 26.88 22.79 -7.86
N GLU A 233 26.54 23.19 -6.65
CA GLU A 233 27.32 22.89 -5.45
C GLU A 233 27.07 21.46 -4.98
N ALA A 234 28.12 20.85 -4.46
CA ALA A 234 28.02 19.54 -3.84
C ALA A 234 27.33 19.66 -2.48
N HIS A 235 26.21 18.98 -2.33
CA HIS A 235 25.49 18.85 -1.07
C HIS A 235 25.70 17.47 -0.48
N VAL A 236 26.17 17.42 0.77
CA VAL A 236 26.28 16.19 1.56
C VAL A 236 25.22 16.25 2.65
N THR A 237 24.41 15.20 2.73
CA THR A 237 23.39 15.04 3.77
C THR A 237 23.70 13.78 4.55
N ILE A 238 23.72 13.88 5.87
CA ILE A 238 23.83 12.74 6.79
C ILE A 238 22.65 12.83 7.73
N ASP A 239 21.89 11.74 7.80
CA ASP A 239 20.71 11.62 8.64
C ASP A 239 20.84 10.37 9.51
N ALA A 240 20.62 10.50 10.81
CA ALA A 240 20.66 9.40 11.77
C ALA A 240 19.42 9.48 12.66
N LYS A 241 18.71 8.35 12.78
CA LYS A 241 17.45 8.25 13.52
C LYS A 241 17.50 7.08 14.47
N TRP A 242 16.97 7.29 15.66
CA TRP A 242 16.75 6.25 16.68
C TRP A 242 15.29 6.34 17.13
N GLY A 243 14.67 5.20 17.32
CA GLY A 243 13.32 5.09 17.82
C GLY A 243 13.13 3.83 18.66
N VAL A 244 12.04 3.82 19.39
CA VAL A 244 11.60 2.66 20.16
C VAL A 244 10.27 2.18 19.60
N ASN A 245 10.21 0.92 19.23
CA ASN A 245 8.97 0.24 18.90
C ASN A 245 8.37 -0.29 20.19
N SER A 246 7.11 0.00 20.43
CA SER A 246 6.36 -0.48 21.58
C SER A 246 4.93 -0.80 21.18
N ARG A 247 4.29 -1.65 21.96
CA ARG A 247 2.90 -2.02 21.73
C ARG A 247 1.99 -0.80 21.95
N ALA A 248 1.23 -0.40 20.94
CA ALA A 248 0.35 0.77 20.99
C ALA A 248 -1.13 0.38 21.03
N VAL A 249 -1.51 -0.78 20.49
CA VAL A 249 -2.89 -1.25 20.48
C VAL A 249 -3.17 -2.00 21.78
N GLN A 250 -4.26 -1.61 22.45
CA GLN A 250 -4.73 -2.31 23.66
C GLN A 250 -5.33 -3.66 23.27
N ASP A 251 -5.11 -4.66 24.14
CA ASP A 251 -5.82 -5.92 24.03
C ASP A 251 -7.31 -5.77 24.31
N TYR A 252 -8.07 -6.75 23.88
CA TYR A 252 -9.43 -6.95 24.37
C TYR A 252 -9.42 -7.05 25.89
N ALA A 253 -10.56 -6.71 26.49
CA ALA A 253 -10.78 -7.03 27.89
C ALA A 253 -10.92 -8.55 28.03
N TYR A 254 -9.90 -9.21 28.52
CA TYR A 254 -9.89 -10.64 28.83
C TYR A 254 -9.60 -10.90 30.30
N ILE A 255 -9.90 -12.09 30.77
CA ILE A 255 -9.73 -12.47 32.18
C ILE A 255 -8.25 -12.71 32.41
N THR A 256 -7.64 -11.91 33.27
CA THR A 256 -6.24 -12.06 33.71
C THR A 256 -6.10 -12.66 35.09
N ASN A 257 -7.21 -12.73 35.84
CA ASN A 257 -7.21 -13.27 37.20
C ASN A 257 -7.48 -14.79 37.21
N PRO A 258 -6.54 -15.62 37.64
CA PRO A 258 -6.72 -17.09 37.73
C PRO A 258 -7.94 -17.54 38.51
N ALA A 259 -8.25 -16.89 39.63
CA ALA A 259 -9.40 -17.25 40.46
C ALA A 259 -10.72 -17.02 39.70
N GLN A 260 -10.85 -15.84 39.06
CA GLN A 260 -12.02 -15.49 38.25
C GLN A 260 -12.21 -16.48 37.09
N PHE A 261 -11.10 -16.91 36.47
CA PHE A 261 -11.15 -17.87 35.37
C PHE A 261 -11.70 -19.22 35.81
N TYR A 262 -11.24 -19.74 36.97
CA TYR A 262 -11.78 -20.95 37.57
C TYR A 262 -13.24 -20.80 37.96
N GLU A 263 -13.63 -19.70 38.59
CA GLU A 263 -15.02 -19.41 39.01
C GLU A 263 -15.99 -19.44 37.84
N LEU A 264 -15.61 -18.86 36.70
CA LEU A 264 -16.43 -18.86 35.49
C LEU A 264 -16.55 -20.25 34.88
N HIS A 265 -15.43 -20.98 34.77
CA HIS A 265 -15.45 -22.33 34.23
C HIS A 265 -16.24 -23.29 35.13
N TYR A 266 -16.08 -23.18 36.45
CA TYR A 266 -16.91 -23.90 37.42
C TYR A 266 -18.40 -23.58 37.21
N SER A 267 -18.75 -22.31 37.03
CA SER A 267 -20.14 -21.92 36.82
C SER A 267 -20.71 -22.54 35.56
N ALA A 268 -19.92 -22.58 34.48
CA ALA A 268 -20.28 -23.25 33.22
C ALA A 268 -20.53 -24.75 33.43
N LEU A 269 -19.61 -25.45 34.09
CA LEU A 269 -19.74 -26.87 34.40
C LEU A 269 -20.96 -27.16 35.32
N LYS A 270 -21.14 -26.38 36.36
CA LYS A 270 -22.28 -26.51 37.27
C LYS A 270 -23.60 -26.33 36.53
N ASN A 271 -23.71 -25.31 35.71
CA ASN A 271 -24.93 -25.06 34.89
C ASN A 271 -25.19 -26.19 33.90
N TYR A 272 -24.13 -26.70 33.25
CA TYR A 272 -24.22 -27.85 32.36
C TYR A 272 -24.81 -29.09 33.09
N TYR A 273 -24.34 -29.39 34.30
CA TYR A 273 -24.80 -30.53 35.06
C TYR A 273 -26.23 -30.33 35.60
N VAL A 274 -26.59 -29.13 36.03
CA VAL A 274 -27.98 -28.79 36.42
C VAL A 274 -28.92 -28.94 35.24
N ASN A 275 -28.54 -28.39 34.07
CA ASN A 275 -29.34 -28.50 32.84
C ASN A 275 -29.43 -29.97 32.33
N SER A 276 -28.48 -30.83 32.72
CA SER A 276 -28.50 -32.25 32.44
C SER A 276 -29.36 -33.05 33.46
N GLY A 277 -30.03 -32.37 34.43
CA GLY A 277 -30.94 -32.99 35.39
C GLY A 277 -30.35 -33.34 36.75
N MET A 278 -29.13 -32.92 37.06
CA MET A 278 -28.54 -33.12 38.38
C MET A 278 -29.08 -32.14 39.40
N SER A 279 -29.17 -32.51 40.65
CA SER A 279 -29.44 -31.58 41.74
C SER A 279 -28.29 -30.53 41.87
N ILE A 280 -28.59 -29.36 42.43
CA ILE A 280 -27.59 -28.29 42.62
C ILE A 280 -26.40 -28.79 43.45
N GLY A 281 -26.62 -29.63 44.49
CA GLY A 281 -25.54 -30.16 45.30
C GLY A 281 -24.66 -31.18 44.56
N GLU A 282 -25.24 -32.07 43.78
CA GLU A 282 -24.51 -33.04 42.97
C GLU A 282 -23.76 -32.34 41.87
N ALA A 283 -24.41 -31.35 41.18
CA ALA A 283 -23.77 -30.54 40.16
C ALA A 283 -22.57 -29.73 40.69
N HIS A 284 -22.69 -29.22 41.94
CA HIS A 284 -21.60 -28.52 42.62
C HIS A 284 -20.37 -29.44 42.84
N LEU A 285 -20.62 -30.62 43.45
CA LEU A 285 -19.55 -31.58 43.72
C LEU A 285 -18.88 -32.07 42.44
N ARG A 286 -19.69 -32.36 41.42
CA ARG A 286 -19.16 -32.82 40.13
C ARG A 286 -18.39 -31.73 39.39
N ALA A 287 -18.89 -30.47 39.41
CA ALA A 287 -18.20 -29.37 38.85
C ALA A 287 -16.83 -29.10 39.48
N ASN A 288 -16.74 -29.18 40.86
CA ASN A 288 -15.46 -29.06 41.53
C ASN A 288 -14.47 -30.19 41.17
N THR A 289 -14.96 -31.43 41.04
CA THR A 289 -14.12 -32.60 40.69
C THR A 289 -13.60 -32.46 39.25
N ASN A 290 -14.49 -32.07 38.32
CA ASN A 290 -14.13 -32.03 36.90
C ASN A 290 -13.43 -30.72 36.50
N LEU A 291 -13.50 -29.66 37.32
CA LEU A 291 -12.93 -28.35 37.00
C LEU A 291 -11.45 -28.42 36.59
N THR A 292 -10.67 -29.26 37.26
CA THR A 292 -9.23 -29.44 37.01
C THR A 292 -8.89 -30.78 36.35
N ALA A 293 -9.90 -31.56 35.97
CA ALA A 293 -9.74 -32.78 35.20
C ALA A 293 -9.31 -32.46 33.75
N ASN A 294 -8.86 -33.45 33.00
CA ASN A 294 -8.48 -33.30 31.61
C ASN A 294 -9.69 -32.95 30.70
N ALA A 295 -9.41 -32.53 29.49
CA ALA A 295 -10.40 -32.04 28.52
C ALA A 295 -11.58 -33.00 28.26
N ASN A 296 -11.34 -34.31 28.29
CA ASN A 296 -12.36 -35.32 28.07
C ASN A 296 -13.49 -35.28 29.11
N ASP A 297 -13.21 -34.77 30.31
CA ASP A 297 -14.17 -34.58 31.42
C ASP A 297 -14.70 -33.13 31.45
N GLY A 298 -14.37 -32.29 30.47
CA GLY A 298 -14.73 -30.90 30.40
C GLY A 298 -13.93 -29.98 31.32
N GLY A 299 -12.83 -30.47 31.91
CA GLY A 299 -11.98 -29.73 32.82
C GLY A 299 -10.89 -28.89 32.13
N LEU A 300 -10.22 -28.07 32.91
CA LEU A 300 -9.12 -27.19 32.49
C LEU A 300 -7.75 -27.90 32.47
N GLY A 301 -7.64 -29.11 33.03
CA GLY A 301 -6.41 -29.91 33.07
C GLY A 301 -5.37 -29.44 34.09
N TYR A 302 -5.50 -28.29 34.68
CA TYR A 302 -4.52 -27.68 35.58
C TYR A 302 -5.14 -27.22 36.86
N MET A 303 -4.41 -27.46 37.96
CA MET A 303 -4.69 -26.94 39.30
C MET A 303 -3.46 -26.15 39.76
N VAL A 304 -3.59 -24.81 39.82
CA VAL A 304 -2.48 -23.92 40.19
C VAL A 304 -2.59 -23.34 41.60
N TYR A 305 -3.61 -23.75 42.38
CA TYR A 305 -3.79 -23.33 43.74
C TYR A 305 -3.49 -24.50 44.70
N THR A 306 -2.90 -24.15 45.84
CA THR A 306 -2.83 -25.03 47.02
C THR A 306 -4.06 -24.77 47.87
N VAL A 307 -4.89 -25.80 48.10
CA VAL A 307 -6.09 -25.76 48.92
C VAL A 307 -5.80 -26.47 50.25
N PRO A 308 -6.20 -25.91 51.41
CA PRO A 308 -6.05 -26.60 52.69
C PRO A 308 -6.72 -27.98 52.69
N SER A 309 -6.09 -28.96 53.34
CA SER A 309 -6.59 -30.33 53.35
C SER A 309 -8.04 -30.41 53.87
N GLY A 310 -8.87 -31.16 53.15
CA GLY A 310 -10.27 -31.37 53.50
C GLY A 310 -11.21 -30.24 53.13
N GLN A 311 -10.73 -29.21 52.44
CA GLN A 311 -11.57 -28.10 51.92
C GLN A 311 -11.77 -28.20 50.41
N GLU A 312 -12.89 -27.70 49.96
CA GLU A 312 -13.18 -27.57 48.51
C GLU A 312 -12.44 -26.38 47.92
N PHE A 313 -12.09 -26.48 46.63
CA PHE A 313 -11.44 -25.37 45.92
C PHE A 313 -12.44 -24.23 45.60
N ILE A 314 -13.61 -24.58 45.10
CA ILE A 314 -14.68 -23.60 44.84
C ILE A 314 -15.88 -23.93 45.76
N GLY A 315 -16.31 -22.98 46.56
CA GLY A 315 -17.47 -23.12 47.42
C GLY A 315 -18.80 -23.15 46.63
N ILE A 316 -19.88 -23.57 47.32
CA ILE A 316 -21.24 -23.60 46.71
C ILE A 316 -21.68 -22.24 46.22
N ASN A 317 -21.10 -21.15 46.74
CA ASN A 317 -21.31 -19.77 46.29
C ASN A 317 -20.60 -19.44 44.96
N GLY A 318 -19.89 -20.37 44.37
CA GLY A 318 -19.17 -20.22 43.12
C GLY A 318 -17.88 -19.40 43.20
N LYS A 319 -17.33 -19.21 44.41
CA LYS A 319 -16.11 -18.46 44.67
C LYS A 319 -14.98 -19.36 45.09
N VAL A 320 -13.77 -19.03 44.64
CA VAL A 320 -12.54 -19.69 45.08
C VAL A 320 -12.41 -19.58 46.61
N ASN A 321 -11.99 -20.66 47.23
CA ASN A 321 -11.75 -20.71 48.67
C ASN A 321 -10.77 -19.60 49.08
N PRO A 322 -11.13 -18.69 50.00
CA PRO A 322 -10.26 -17.59 50.40
C PRO A 322 -8.96 -18.04 51.08
N ALA A 323 -8.90 -19.28 51.55
CA ALA A 323 -7.69 -19.91 52.15
C ALA A 323 -6.80 -20.57 51.08
N ALA A 324 -7.25 -20.66 49.82
CA ALA A 324 -6.43 -21.19 48.74
C ALA A 324 -5.33 -20.19 48.35
N THR A 325 -4.11 -20.68 48.19
CA THR A 325 -2.94 -19.87 47.82
C THR A 325 -2.47 -20.20 46.39
N LEU A 326 -2.14 -19.19 45.62
CA LEU A 326 -1.63 -19.37 44.26
C LEU A 326 -0.24 -20.00 44.30
N GLY A 327 -0.03 -21.01 43.49
CA GLY A 327 1.15 -21.85 43.42
C GLY A 327 0.93 -23.20 44.14
N ARG A 328 1.19 -24.28 43.40
CA ARG A 328 0.99 -25.63 43.88
C ARG A 328 2.26 -26.47 43.72
N ARG A 329 2.74 -27.03 44.81
CA ARG A 329 3.80 -28.06 44.80
C ARG A 329 3.18 -29.45 44.79
N LEU A 330 3.72 -30.33 43.97
CA LEU A 330 3.27 -31.70 43.88
C LEU A 330 4.43 -32.62 43.44
N VAL A 331 4.29 -33.90 43.78
CA VAL A 331 5.20 -34.96 43.32
C VAL A 331 4.51 -35.74 42.20
N TYR A 332 5.14 -35.87 41.08
CA TYR A 332 4.69 -36.69 39.97
C TYR A 332 5.84 -37.54 39.45
N GLU A 333 5.63 -38.86 39.33
CA GLU A 333 6.66 -39.84 38.92
C GLU A 333 7.99 -39.71 39.69
N GLY A 334 7.89 -39.38 40.99
CA GLY A 334 9.04 -39.27 41.90
C GLY A 334 9.84 -37.96 41.79
N LYS A 335 9.38 -36.99 40.97
CA LYS A 335 9.96 -35.66 40.85
C LYS A 335 9.05 -34.62 41.46
N GLU A 336 9.64 -33.60 42.09
CA GLU A 336 8.89 -32.46 42.61
C GLU A 336 8.73 -31.38 41.55
N TYR A 337 7.50 -30.84 41.44
CA TYR A 337 7.12 -29.79 40.53
C TYR A 337 6.46 -28.63 41.28
N TYR A 338 6.65 -27.42 40.79
CA TYR A 338 5.94 -26.23 41.26
C TYR A 338 5.12 -25.62 40.11
N ILE A 339 3.80 -25.77 40.18
CA ILE A 339 2.87 -25.30 39.19
C ILE A 339 2.42 -23.88 39.53
N ARG A 340 2.77 -22.93 38.67
CA ARG A 340 2.45 -21.52 38.83
C ARG A 340 2.16 -20.96 37.47
N PRO A 341 1.08 -20.14 37.29
CA PRO A 341 0.81 -19.45 36.02
C PRO A 341 1.86 -18.37 35.73
N ASP A 342 2.05 -18.09 34.47
CA ASP A 342 2.88 -16.99 33.97
C ASP A 342 2.00 -15.95 33.25
N ASP A 343 2.51 -14.71 33.14
CA ASP A 343 1.93 -13.69 32.28
C ASP A 343 2.43 -13.88 30.84
N TRP A 344 1.58 -14.42 29.99
CA TRP A 344 1.92 -14.75 28.61
C TRP A 344 2.12 -13.50 27.77
N THR A 345 1.35 -12.42 28.02
CA THR A 345 1.45 -11.17 27.30
C THR A 345 2.75 -10.44 27.59
N ASP A 346 3.13 -10.36 28.88
CA ASP A 346 4.39 -9.75 29.30
C ASP A 346 5.60 -10.55 28.77
N ALA A 347 5.48 -11.88 28.74
CA ALA A 347 6.52 -12.75 28.21
C ALA A 347 6.66 -12.70 26.68
N ALA A 348 5.58 -12.38 25.95
CA ALA A 348 5.56 -12.39 24.48
C ALA A 348 6.15 -11.12 23.85
N PHE A 349 5.92 -9.97 24.47
CA PHE A 349 6.20 -8.68 23.87
C PHE A 349 7.28 -7.90 24.62
N ARG A 350 7.99 -7.07 23.84
CA ARG A 350 9.07 -6.21 24.34
C ARG A 350 9.00 -4.82 23.70
N SER A 351 9.64 -3.85 24.35
CA SER A 351 10.05 -2.64 23.65
C SER A 351 11.37 -2.91 22.93
N SER A 352 11.47 -2.50 21.67
CA SER A 352 12.62 -2.80 20.83
C SER A 352 13.18 -1.57 20.13
N LEU A 353 14.42 -1.65 19.67
CA LEU A 353 15.14 -0.55 19.06
C LEU A 353 14.91 -0.50 17.54
N ARG A 354 14.72 0.71 17.02
CA ARG A 354 14.81 1.01 15.59
C ARG A 354 15.92 2.04 15.39
N GLN A 355 16.81 1.78 14.45
CA GLN A 355 17.89 2.70 14.09
C GLN A 355 18.06 2.75 12.57
N GLU A 356 18.29 3.96 12.06
CA GLU A 356 18.41 4.22 10.64
C GLU A 356 19.48 5.27 10.40
N TYR A 357 20.38 5.01 9.45
CA TYR A 357 21.47 5.90 9.07
C TYR A 357 21.48 6.06 7.55
N ASN A 358 21.40 7.30 7.08
CA ASN A 358 21.43 7.60 5.66
C ASN A 358 22.50 8.65 5.39
N ALA A 359 23.27 8.46 4.33
CA ALA A 359 24.22 9.43 3.82
C ALA A 359 24.01 9.60 2.33
N SER A 360 23.99 10.85 1.85
CA SER A 360 23.89 11.12 0.42
C SER A 360 24.77 12.28 0.01
N ILE A 361 25.21 12.23 -1.26
CA ILE A 361 25.94 13.29 -1.93
C ILE A 361 25.29 13.58 -3.27
N SER A 362 25.11 14.85 -3.59
CA SER A 362 24.58 15.28 -4.88
C SER A 362 25.24 16.55 -5.36
N GLY A 363 25.40 16.68 -6.67
CA GLY A 363 25.98 17.88 -7.27
C GLY A 363 25.94 17.83 -8.79
N GLN A 364 26.06 19.00 -9.42
CA GLN A 364 26.19 19.12 -10.87
C GLN A 364 27.56 19.72 -11.21
N THR A 365 28.22 19.14 -12.18
CA THR A 365 29.47 19.68 -12.70
C THR A 365 29.46 19.70 -14.22
N GLY A 366 29.54 20.91 -14.82
CA GLY A 366 29.41 21.08 -16.25
C GLY A 366 28.08 20.47 -16.78
N ASN A 367 28.19 19.42 -17.59
CA ASN A 367 27.07 18.74 -18.22
C ASN A 367 26.61 17.49 -17.45
N ALA A 368 27.22 17.19 -16.31
CA ALA A 368 26.92 15.99 -15.51
C ALA A 368 26.18 16.35 -14.22
N SER A 369 25.18 15.55 -13.87
CA SER A 369 24.47 15.58 -12.61
C SER A 369 24.65 14.23 -11.92
N ILE A 370 25.10 14.21 -10.68
CA ILE A 370 25.41 13.00 -9.93
C ILE A 370 24.68 13.03 -8.60
N TYR A 371 24.06 11.92 -8.25
CA TYR A 371 23.51 11.65 -6.92
C TYR A 371 23.98 10.27 -6.47
N GLY A 372 24.50 10.18 -5.26
CA GLY A 372 24.88 8.92 -4.62
C GLY A 372 24.34 8.87 -3.21
N SER A 373 23.87 7.70 -2.76
CA SER A 373 23.41 7.49 -1.39
C SER A 373 23.79 6.12 -0.87
N PHE A 374 23.89 6.05 0.46
CA PHE A 374 24.01 4.81 1.24
C PHE A 374 23.06 4.88 2.43
N GLY A 375 22.36 3.79 2.72
CA GLY A 375 21.43 3.69 3.83
C GLY A 375 21.60 2.37 4.58
N TYR A 376 21.43 2.41 5.90
CA TYR A 376 21.32 1.26 6.78
C TYR A 376 20.09 1.42 7.67
N LEU A 377 19.28 0.38 7.76
CA LEU A 377 18.15 0.27 8.67
C LEU A 377 18.27 -1.03 9.45
N ASN A 378 18.18 -0.92 10.79
CA ASN A 378 17.88 -2.03 11.66
C ASN A 378 16.57 -1.72 12.39
N ASN A 379 15.60 -2.59 12.28
CA ASN A 379 14.27 -2.42 12.86
C ASN A 379 13.86 -3.71 13.59
N GLU A 380 13.95 -3.71 14.91
CA GLU A 380 13.48 -4.82 15.72
C GLU A 380 11.98 -4.71 15.99
N GLY A 381 11.26 -5.83 15.86
CA GLY A 381 9.84 -5.95 16.19
C GLY A 381 9.57 -6.04 17.69
N ILE A 382 8.30 -5.84 18.05
CA ILE A 382 7.83 -5.95 19.46
C ILE A 382 7.76 -7.40 19.95
N ALA A 383 7.70 -8.38 19.05
CA ALA A 383 7.80 -9.80 19.38
C ALA A 383 9.24 -10.29 19.14
N TYR A 384 9.64 -11.34 19.87
CA TYR A 384 10.96 -11.96 19.69
C TYR A 384 11.06 -12.64 18.31
N ASN A 385 12.26 -12.66 17.71
CA ASN A 385 12.53 -13.18 16.37
C ASN A 385 11.71 -12.51 15.26
N SER A 386 11.39 -11.25 15.46
CA SER A 386 10.81 -10.39 14.42
C SER A 386 11.72 -9.17 14.27
N ASP A 387 12.46 -9.08 13.20
CA ASP A 387 13.44 -8.02 12.94
C ASP A 387 13.73 -7.88 11.44
N MET A 388 14.30 -6.74 11.06
CA MET A 388 14.73 -6.45 9.69
C MET A 388 16.02 -5.66 9.69
N ASP A 389 17.00 -6.13 8.93
CA ASP A 389 18.21 -5.39 8.52
C ASP A 389 18.14 -5.08 7.03
N ARG A 390 18.46 -3.83 6.66
CA ARG A 390 18.49 -3.41 5.26
C ARG A 390 19.66 -2.48 4.99
N TYR A 391 20.44 -2.80 3.97
CA TYR A 391 21.51 -1.96 3.42
C TYR A 391 21.10 -1.52 2.01
N THR A 392 21.18 -0.23 1.72
CA THR A 392 20.86 0.31 0.40
C THR A 392 22.02 1.13 -0.13
N ALA A 393 22.29 1.00 -1.42
CA ALA A 393 23.26 1.85 -2.11
C ALA A 393 22.67 2.27 -3.45
N ARG A 394 22.77 3.55 -3.78
CA ARG A 394 22.22 4.10 -5.01
C ARG A 394 23.19 5.05 -5.69
N LEU A 395 23.22 4.97 -7.02
CA LEU A 395 23.98 5.89 -7.87
C LEU A 395 23.12 6.29 -9.06
N ARG A 396 22.97 7.61 -9.26
CA ARG A 396 22.33 8.18 -10.44
C ARG A 396 23.27 9.17 -11.11
N VAL A 397 23.40 9.03 -12.43
CA VAL A 397 24.18 9.92 -13.29
C VAL A 397 23.31 10.35 -14.47
N ASP A 398 23.18 11.65 -14.70
CA ASP A 398 22.57 12.22 -15.90
C ASP A 398 23.62 13.07 -16.61
N TYR A 399 23.79 12.91 -17.92
CA TYR A 399 24.84 13.59 -18.72
C TYR A 399 24.30 14.16 -20.02
N GLN A 400 24.48 15.46 -20.22
CA GLN A 400 24.16 16.18 -21.45
C GLN A 400 25.37 16.17 -22.36
N ALA A 401 25.53 15.15 -23.20
CA ALA A 401 26.72 15.00 -24.07
C ALA A 401 26.79 16.04 -25.18
N LYS A 402 25.65 16.38 -25.78
CA LYS A 402 25.46 17.42 -26.80
C LYS A 402 24.11 18.09 -26.57
N LYS A 403 23.87 19.27 -27.15
CA LYS A 403 22.56 19.95 -27.08
C LYS A 403 21.40 19.05 -27.55
N TRP A 404 21.67 18.11 -28.42
CA TRP A 404 20.69 17.17 -28.97
C TRP A 404 20.75 15.75 -28.37
N LEU A 405 21.75 15.43 -27.53
CA LEU A 405 21.97 14.09 -26.97
C LEU A 405 22.14 14.17 -25.46
N LYS A 406 21.23 13.55 -24.72
CA LYS A 406 21.28 13.33 -23.29
C LYS A 406 21.13 11.85 -22.96
N PHE A 407 21.83 11.37 -21.95
CA PHE A 407 21.63 10.04 -21.41
C PHE A 407 21.77 10.04 -19.90
N GLY A 408 21.19 9.04 -19.26
CA GLY A 408 21.32 8.87 -17.83
C GLY A 408 21.17 7.41 -17.43
N ALA A 409 21.69 7.11 -16.26
CA ALA A 409 21.56 5.81 -15.63
C ALA A 409 21.29 6.00 -14.13
N ASN A 410 20.48 5.13 -13.57
CA ASN A 410 20.19 5.03 -12.15
C ASN A 410 20.27 3.57 -11.75
N ALA A 411 21.06 3.26 -10.73
CA ALA A 411 21.22 1.93 -10.18
C ALA A 411 20.97 1.97 -8.67
N ASN A 412 20.11 1.11 -8.20
CA ASN A 412 19.84 0.89 -6.78
C ASN A 412 20.12 -0.57 -6.44
N TYR A 413 20.88 -0.79 -5.39
CA TYR A 413 21.13 -2.11 -4.83
C TYR A 413 20.69 -2.13 -3.37
N THR A 414 20.00 -3.21 -2.98
CA THR A 414 19.55 -3.44 -1.61
C THR A 414 19.91 -4.86 -1.19
N HIS A 415 20.58 -4.99 -0.06
CA HIS A 415 20.71 -6.24 0.66
C HIS A 415 19.79 -6.16 1.88
N PHE A 416 18.99 -7.22 2.11
CA PHE A 416 18.07 -7.30 3.22
C PHE A 416 18.13 -8.67 3.89
N ARG A 417 17.82 -8.66 5.19
CA ARG A 417 17.55 -9.86 5.97
C ARG A 417 16.40 -9.51 6.93
N TYR A 418 15.42 -10.36 7.02
CA TYR A 418 14.40 -10.27 8.03
C TYR A 418 14.07 -11.63 8.62
N ASN A 419 13.80 -11.64 9.92
CA ASN A 419 13.20 -12.74 10.63
C ASN A 419 11.73 -12.41 10.88
N GLN A 420 10.88 -13.41 10.70
CA GLN A 420 9.45 -13.27 10.91
C GLN A 420 8.96 -14.36 11.85
N ILE A 421 7.94 -14.03 12.63
CA ILE A 421 7.16 -15.00 13.39
C ILE A 421 5.88 -15.30 12.62
N ASP A 422 5.27 -16.44 12.90
CA ASP A 422 3.95 -16.74 12.34
C ASP A 422 2.91 -15.83 13.00
N ASP A 423 2.31 -14.95 12.19
CA ASP A 423 1.20 -14.07 12.57
C ASP A 423 -0.04 -14.35 11.71
N SER A 424 0.04 -15.38 10.86
CA SER A 424 -1.05 -15.85 10.02
C SER A 424 -2.04 -16.73 10.80
N GLY A 425 -3.24 -16.82 10.29
CA GLY A 425 -4.25 -17.72 10.82
C GLY A 425 -5.37 -17.03 11.59
N ALA A 426 -6.35 -17.82 12.00
CA ALA A 426 -7.52 -17.37 12.76
C ALA A 426 -7.10 -16.94 14.18
N GLY A 427 -7.93 -16.15 14.85
CA GLY A 427 -7.71 -15.66 16.23
C GLY A 427 -7.57 -16.74 17.30
N ASN A 428 -7.73 -18.01 16.94
CA ASN A 428 -7.49 -19.18 17.78
C ASN A 428 -6.33 -20.06 17.27
N SER A 429 -5.44 -19.51 16.42
CA SER A 429 -4.28 -20.24 15.91
C SER A 429 -3.24 -20.47 17.01
N SER A 430 -2.80 -21.71 17.15
CA SER A 430 -1.75 -22.11 18.10
C SER A 430 -0.35 -21.59 17.72
N GLY A 431 -0.13 -21.14 16.49
CA GLY A 431 1.13 -20.57 16.02
C GLY A 431 1.20 -19.05 16.13
N ASN A 432 0.05 -18.37 16.16
CA ASN A 432 0.00 -16.91 16.20
C ASN A 432 0.18 -16.38 17.64
N VAL A 433 1.29 -15.72 17.90
CA VAL A 433 1.65 -15.21 19.24
C VAL A 433 0.60 -14.23 19.78
N PHE A 434 0.04 -13.35 18.94
CA PHE A 434 -0.96 -12.36 19.36
C PHE A 434 -2.29 -13.01 19.75
N ALA A 435 -2.77 -13.95 18.94
CA ALA A 435 -3.99 -14.69 19.22
C ALA A 435 -3.82 -15.60 20.42
N TYR A 436 -2.69 -16.28 20.50
CA TYR A 436 -2.39 -17.25 21.57
C TYR A 436 -2.35 -16.61 22.95
N THR A 437 -1.67 -15.45 23.10
CA THR A 437 -1.51 -14.77 24.41
C THR A 437 -2.83 -14.26 24.99
N THR A 438 -3.82 -13.98 24.15
CA THR A 438 -5.16 -13.55 24.59
C THR A 438 -6.13 -14.70 24.80
N ALA A 439 -5.94 -15.82 24.09
CA ALA A 439 -6.82 -16.99 24.15
C ALA A 439 -6.41 -18.02 25.21
N VAL A 440 -5.09 -18.12 25.52
CA VAL A 440 -4.63 -19.03 26.58
C VAL A 440 -5.07 -18.52 27.95
N GLY A 441 -5.71 -19.35 28.76
CA GLY A 441 -6.22 -18.96 30.08
C GLY A 441 -5.10 -18.56 31.05
N PRO A 442 -5.39 -17.63 31.99
CA PRO A 442 -4.40 -17.07 32.92
C PRO A 442 -3.93 -18.06 34.00
N ILE A 443 -4.33 -19.30 33.90
CA ILE A 443 -3.96 -20.37 34.85
C ILE A 443 -2.78 -21.20 34.35
N TYR A 444 -2.44 -21.10 33.05
CA TYR A 444 -1.45 -21.98 32.44
C TYR A 444 -0.02 -21.47 32.63
N PRO A 445 0.94 -22.33 33.05
CA PRO A 445 2.36 -22.01 33.05
C PRO A 445 2.92 -21.84 31.64
N LEU A 446 3.92 -20.98 31.51
CA LEU A 446 4.73 -20.90 30.29
C LEU A 446 5.88 -21.90 30.34
N TYR A 447 6.40 -22.15 31.53
CA TYR A 447 7.57 -22.99 31.77
C TYR A 447 7.26 -24.15 32.75
N ILE A 448 7.99 -25.25 32.60
CA ILE A 448 8.03 -26.33 33.59
C ILE A 448 9.03 -25.95 34.67
N ARG A 449 8.65 -26.10 35.97
CA ARG A 449 9.46 -25.73 37.12
C ARG A 449 9.66 -26.89 38.08
N ASP A 450 10.84 -26.92 38.69
CA ASP A 450 11.15 -27.85 39.78
C ASP A 450 10.40 -27.50 41.08
N GLY A 451 10.52 -28.35 42.12
CA GLY A 451 9.89 -28.14 43.43
C GLY A 451 10.29 -26.82 44.12
N GLU A 452 11.43 -26.23 43.79
CA GLU A 452 11.89 -24.93 44.31
C GLU A 452 11.32 -23.76 43.56
N GLY A 453 10.80 -23.99 42.32
CA GLY A 453 10.23 -22.98 41.45
C GLY A 453 11.17 -22.47 40.37
N ASN A 454 12.35 -23.06 40.20
CA ASN A 454 13.28 -22.72 39.14
C ASN A 454 12.83 -23.35 37.82
N VAL A 455 13.02 -22.64 36.72
CA VAL A 455 12.74 -23.19 35.38
C VAL A 455 13.67 -24.34 35.08
N MET A 456 13.11 -25.45 34.65
CA MET A 456 13.88 -26.65 34.28
C MET A 456 14.44 -26.53 32.87
N TYR A 457 15.47 -27.34 32.59
CA TYR A 457 16.15 -27.39 31.28
C TYR A 457 16.27 -28.85 30.82
N ASN A 458 16.28 -29.04 29.50
CA ASN A 458 16.60 -30.34 28.91
C ASN A 458 18.13 -30.58 28.92
N GLU A 459 18.56 -31.71 28.37
CA GLU A 459 19.98 -32.10 28.28
C GLU A 459 20.81 -31.15 27.40
N ASP A 460 20.18 -30.47 26.45
CA ASP A 460 20.80 -29.49 25.56
C ASP A 460 20.83 -28.06 26.16
N GLY A 461 20.38 -27.90 27.42
CA GLY A 461 20.35 -26.61 28.11
C GLY A 461 19.22 -25.70 27.66
N ILE A 462 18.21 -26.21 26.95
CA ILE A 462 17.03 -25.46 26.49
C ILE A 462 15.99 -25.47 27.62
N LYS A 463 15.38 -24.31 27.91
CA LYS A 463 14.29 -24.22 28.91
C LYS A 463 13.15 -25.17 28.54
N LEU A 464 12.62 -25.85 29.52
CA LEU A 464 11.42 -26.68 29.34
C LEU A 464 10.19 -25.77 29.34
N TYR A 465 9.53 -25.72 28.24
CA TYR A 465 8.27 -24.99 28.04
C TYR A 465 7.09 -25.93 28.31
N ASP A 466 6.00 -25.36 28.84
CA ASP A 466 4.75 -26.11 29.03
C ASP A 466 3.94 -26.10 27.73
N TYR A 467 3.82 -27.22 27.09
CA TYR A 467 3.02 -27.43 25.86
C TYR A 467 1.61 -27.94 26.14
N GLY A 468 1.24 -28.15 27.41
CA GLY A 468 -0.06 -28.71 27.81
C GLY A 468 -0.31 -30.11 27.32
N ASN A 469 0.73 -30.91 27.20
CA ASN A 469 0.77 -32.28 26.64
C ASN A 469 1.06 -33.38 27.68
N GLY A 470 1.01 -33.06 28.98
CA GLY A 470 1.31 -33.96 30.05
C GLY A 470 2.75 -33.87 30.58
N ASP A 471 3.68 -33.22 29.91
CA ASP A 471 5.09 -33.14 30.36
C ASP A 471 5.23 -32.36 31.68
N ASN A 472 4.30 -31.45 32.00
CA ASN A 472 4.28 -30.70 33.22
C ASN A 472 3.43 -31.45 34.28
N ALA A 473 4.05 -32.40 35.00
CA ALA A 473 3.42 -33.18 36.04
C ALA A 473 2.12 -33.92 35.64
N GLY A 474 2.06 -34.41 34.41
CA GLY A 474 0.90 -35.14 33.86
C GLY A 474 -0.31 -34.26 33.50
N MET A 475 -0.18 -32.92 33.52
CA MET A 475 -1.27 -32.02 33.26
C MET A 475 -1.40 -31.71 31.77
N GLU A 476 -2.63 -31.80 31.24
CA GLU A 476 -2.95 -31.55 29.83
C GLU A 476 -3.93 -30.40 29.70
N ARG A 477 -3.66 -29.46 28.76
CA ARG A 477 -4.56 -28.36 28.44
C ARG A 477 -5.68 -28.79 27.49
N SER A 478 -6.89 -28.30 27.78
CA SER A 478 -8.04 -28.49 26.88
C SER A 478 -7.97 -27.60 25.64
N LEU A 479 -7.39 -26.40 25.78
CA LEU A 479 -7.21 -25.44 24.65
C LEU A 479 -5.74 -25.39 24.26
N PHE A 480 -5.45 -25.44 22.96
CA PHE A 480 -4.10 -25.48 22.42
C PHE A 480 -3.21 -26.61 23.00
N PRO A 481 -3.70 -27.87 23.01
CA PRO A 481 -2.87 -28.97 23.45
C PRO A 481 -1.66 -29.15 22.54
N ASN A 482 -0.54 -29.56 23.09
CA ASN A 482 0.71 -29.81 22.40
C ASN A 482 1.23 -28.58 21.58
N SER A 483 0.98 -27.37 22.11
CA SER A 483 1.46 -26.13 21.46
C SER A 483 1.92 -25.10 22.49
N ASN A 484 2.86 -24.25 22.09
CA ASN A 484 3.31 -23.08 22.86
C ASN A 484 3.89 -22.05 21.90
N ALA A 485 3.05 -21.10 21.49
CA ALA A 485 3.43 -20.09 20.47
C ALA A 485 4.65 -19.24 20.89
N LEU A 486 4.87 -19.01 22.19
CA LEU A 486 6.02 -18.26 22.68
C LEU A 486 7.32 -19.05 22.59
N SER A 487 7.26 -20.34 22.90
CA SER A 487 8.37 -21.27 22.69
C SER A 487 8.72 -21.36 21.20
N ASP A 488 7.70 -21.57 20.37
CA ASP A 488 7.87 -21.70 18.92
C ASP A 488 8.44 -20.41 18.31
N SER A 489 7.96 -19.22 18.70
CA SER A 489 8.50 -17.94 18.24
C SER A 489 9.97 -17.70 18.65
N ARG A 490 10.46 -18.36 19.70
CA ARG A 490 11.84 -18.23 20.18
C ARG A 490 12.79 -19.30 19.66
N LEU A 491 12.27 -20.51 19.43
CA LEU A 491 13.07 -21.67 19.03
C LEU A 491 13.01 -21.92 17.53
N ASN A 492 11.93 -21.59 16.87
CA ASN A 492 11.83 -21.73 15.41
C ASN A 492 12.48 -20.52 14.71
N LYS A 493 12.95 -20.75 13.49
CA LYS A 493 13.53 -19.71 12.64
C LYS A 493 12.70 -19.59 11.37
N GLN A 494 12.35 -18.36 11.01
CA GLN A 494 11.80 -18.03 9.69
C GLN A 494 12.55 -16.80 9.17
N GLU A 495 13.60 -17.06 8.43
CA GLU A 495 14.48 -16.02 7.89
C GLU A 495 14.32 -15.91 6.39
N ALA A 496 14.29 -14.70 5.89
CA ALA A 496 14.49 -14.39 4.48
C ALA A 496 15.65 -13.41 4.34
N GLU A 497 16.61 -13.77 3.50
CA GLU A 497 17.77 -12.96 3.15
C GLU A 497 17.82 -12.81 1.64
N GLY A 498 18.10 -11.61 1.15
CA GLY A 498 18.11 -11.41 -0.28
C GLY A 498 18.86 -10.18 -0.76
N ASN A 499 18.94 -10.12 -2.10
CA ASN A 499 19.57 -9.03 -2.82
C ASN A 499 18.62 -8.53 -3.90
N ALA A 500 18.36 -7.23 -3.91
CA ALA A 500 17.57 -6.60 -4.94
C ALA A 500 18.40 -5.60 -5.72
N PHE A 501 18.35 -5.66 -7.03
CA PHE A 501 18.97 -4.69 -7.93
C PHE A 501 17.90 -4.09 -8.84
N ASN A 502 17.82 -2.76 -8.89
CA ASN A 502 16.99 -2.04 -9.83
C ASN A 502 17.85 -1.05 -10.63
N GLY A 503 17.93 -1.27 -11.93
CA GLY A 503 18.69 -0.44 -12.85
C GLY A 503 17.78 0.18 -13.92
N THR A 504 17.87 1.49 -14.13
CA THR A 504 17.20 2.18 -15.22
C THR A 504 18.19 3.01 -16.01
N GLY A 505 18.01 3.05 -17.32
CA GLY A 505 18.81 3.87 -18.21
C GLY A 505 17.97 4.49 -19.30
N TYR A 506 18.36 5.67 -19.78
CA TYR A 506 17.69 6.32 -20.89
C TYR A 506 18.67 7.03 -21.83
N ILE A 507 18.24 7.17 -23.08
CA ILE A 507 18.88 7.97 -24.10
C ILE A 507 17.84 8.88 -24.72
N ASP A 508 18.04 10.18 -24.63
CA ASP A 508 17.21 11.22 -25.25
C ASP A 508 17.95 11.80 -26.47
N VAL A 509 17.29 11.77 -27.62
CA VAL A 509 17.77 12.38 -28.87
C VAL A 509 16.77 13.44 -29.32
N THR A 510 17.15 14.71 -29.32
CA THR A 510 16.35 15.81 -29.82
C THR A 510 16.75 16.16 -31.26
N PHE A 511 15.80 16.22 -32.19
CA PHE A 511 16.04 16.52 -33.61
C PHE A 511 14.91 17.39 -34.17
N LEU A 512 15.19 18.08 -35.27
CA LEU A 512 14.24 19.00 -35.93
C LEU A 512 13.58 20.02 -34.98
N LYS A 513 14.25 20.33 -33.83
CA LYS A 513 13.84 21.25 -32.75
C LYS A 513 12.59 20.81 -31.98
N ASP A 514 11.58 20.24 -32.62
CA ASP A 514 10.27 19.95 -32.06
C ASP A 514 10.10 18.43 -31.70
N PHE A 515 11.03 17.57 -32.13
CA PHE A 515 10.99 16.11 -31.89
C PHE A 515 12.00 15.68 -30.84
N LYS A 516 11.57 14.80 -29.97
CA LYS A 516 12.43 14.09 -29.00
C LYS A 516 12.14 12.59 -29.05
N PHE A 517 13.15 11.81 -29.38
CA PHE A 517 13.10 10.36 -29.23
C PHE A 517 13.77 9.96 -27.93
N THR A 518 13.12 9.12 -27.15
CA THR A 518 13.61 8.57 -25.88
C THR A 518 13.61 7.04 -25.98
N PHE A 519 14.76 6.43 -25.74
CA PHE A 519 14.88 5.00 -25.47
C PHE A 519 15.12 4.81 -23.99
N ASN A 520 14.23 4.06 -23.31
CA ASN A 520 14.37 3.67 -21.93
C ASN A 520 14.59 2.17 -21.81
N ALA A 521 15.45 1.77 -20.89
CA ALA A 521 15.66 0.37 -20.49
C ALA A 521 15.64 0.27 -18.96
N GLY A 522 14.88 -0.69 -18.44
CA GLY A 522 14.79 -0.98 -17.02
C GLY A 522 14.99 -2.46 -16.76
N VAL A 523 15.81 -2.77 -15.76
CA VAL A 523 16.07 -4.14 -15.28
C VAL A 523 15.82 -4.15 -13.78
N SER A 524 15.01 -5.11 -13.30
CA SER A 524 14.89 -5.42 -11.88
C SER A 524 15.27 -6.88 -11.65
N LEU A 525 16.05 -7.11 -10.62
CA LEU A 525 16.41 -8.44 -10.14
C LEU A 525 16.16 -8.46 -8.63
N ASP A 526 15.30 -9.35 -8.18
CA ASP A 526 15.03 -9.60 -6.76
C ASP A 526 15.29 -11.08 -6.49
N GLU A 527 16.25 -11.35 -5.63
CA GLU A 527 16.66 -12.70 -5.24
C GLU A 527 16.50 -12.87 -3.75
N THR A 528 15.66 -13.82 -3.34
CA THR A 528 15.37 -14.12 -1.93
C THR A 528 15.67 -15.57 -1.63
N ARG A 529 16.40 -15.81 -0.56
CA ARG A 529 16.64 -17.12 0.05
C ARG A 529 15.88 -17.19 1.35
N SER A 530 15.02 -18.18 1.51
CA SER A 530 14.28 -18.43 2.74
C SER A 530 14.83 -19.63 3.48
N THR A 531 14.91 -19.51 4.80
CA THR A 531 15.27 -20.58 5.71
C THR A 531 14.20 -20.69 6.78
N SER A 532 13.57 -21.84 6.89
CA SER A 532 12.64 -22.15 7.98
C SER A 532 13.17 -23.35 8.76
N VAL A 533 13.29 -23.20 10.08
CA VAL A 533 13.69 -24.27 10.98
C VAL A 533 12.62 -24.44 12.04
N THR A 534 12.09 -25.65 12.17
CA THR A 534 11.23 -26.06 13.28
C THR A 534 12.08 -26.78 14.31
N ASN A 535 11.99 -26.39 15.55
CA ASN A 535 12.80 -26.92 16.62
C ASN A 535 12.62 -28.45 16.81
N PRO A 536 13.66 -29.20 17.22
CA PRO A 536 13.59 -30.64 17.39
C PRO A 536 13.01 -31.11 18.69
N TRP A 537 12.80 -30.20 19.69
CA TRP A 537 12.55 -30.60 21.08
C TRP A 537 11.07 -30.62 21.46
N PHE A 538 10.28 -29.67 20.95
CA PHE A 538 8.94 -29.43 21.43
C PHE A 538 7.93 -29.22 20.34
N GLY A 539 6.64 -29.31 20.70
CA GLY A 539 5.52 -28.94 19.83
C GLY A 539 5.02 -30.08 18.96
N GLN A 540 4.14 -29.71 18.05
CA GLN A 540 3.43 -30.68 17.18
C GLN A 540 4.37 -31.49 16.29
N PHE A 541 5.55 -30.99 15.98
CA PHE A 541 6.54 -31.62 15.11
C PHE A 541 7.74 -32.19 15.86
N ALA A 542 7.68 -32.34 17.19
CA ALA A 542 8.78 -32.92 17.97
C ALA A 542 9.09 -34.37 17.55
N SER A 543 8.08 -35.14 17.11
CA SER A 543 8.28 -36.50 16.57
C SER A 543 9.11 -36.54 15.30
N GLU A 544 9.17 -35.43 14.57
CA GLU A 544 10.00 -35.27 13.35
C GLU A 544 11.47 -34.98 13.67
N LYS A 545 11.80 -34.73 14.94
CA LYS A 545 13.14 -34.35 15.41
C LYS A 545 13.72 -33.15 14.65
N GLY A 546 12.92 -32.11 14.54
CA GLY A 546 13.26 -30.90 13.80
C GLY A 546 13.08 -31.00 12.28
N MET A 547 12.80 -29.88 11.68
CA MET A 547 12.68 -29.74 10.23
C MET A 547 13.46 -28.51 9.73
N VAL A 548 14.09 -28.64 8.60
CA VAL A 548 14.70 -27.53 7.88
C VAL A 548 14.14 -27.43 6.46
N SER A 549 13.67 -26.25 6.11
CA SER A 549 13.21 -25.91 4.77
C SER A 549 14.06 -24.79 4.20
N LYS A 550 14.50 -24.96 2.98
CA LYS A 550 15.20 -23.92 2.21
C LYS A 550 14.39 -23.58 0.97
N GLY A 551 14.26 -22.29 0.71
CA GLY A 551 13.66 -21.78 -0.50
C GLY A 551 14.60 -20.81 -1.20
N HIS A 552 14.49 -20.75 -2.52
CA HIS A 552 15.17 -19.75 -3.35
C HIS A 552 14.20 -19.26 -4.40
N GLN A 553 13.97 -17.96 -4.43
CA GLN A 553 13.18 -17.30 -5.45
C GLN A 553 14.02 -16.23 -6.13
N ARG A 554 13.99 -16.23 -7.46
CA ARG A 554 14.59 -15.19 -8.27
C ARG A 554 13.54 -14.60 -9.21
N ASN A 555 13.26 -13.32 -9.05
CA ASN A 555 12.39 -12.55 -9.92
C ASN A 555 13.23 -11.62 -10.79
N PHE A 556 13.07 -11.71 -12.11
CA PHE A 556 13.79 -10.89 -13.08
C PHE A 556 12.82 -10.20 -14.02
N ASP A 557 12.91 -8.88 -14.10
CA ASP A 557 12.15 -8.04 -15.02
C ASP A 557 13.05 -7.34 -16.01
N LEU A 558 12.59 -7.27 -17.25
CA LEU A 558 13.16 -6.43 -18.30
C LEU A 558 12.04 -5.60 -18.92
N ASN A 559 12.22 -4.30 -18.94
CA ASN A 559 11.30 -3.37 -19.62
C ASN A 559 12.07 -2.50 -20.60
N LEU A 560 11.61 -2.45 -21.84
CA LEU A 560 12.17 -1.63 -22.91
C LEU A 560 11.09 -0.74 -23.49
N GLN A 561 11.40 0.55 -23.62
CA GLN A 561 10.44 1.55 -24.13
C GLN A 561 11.09 2.42 -25.20
N GLN A 562 10.38 2.63 -26.30
CA GLN A 562 10.73 3.54 -27.40
C GLN A 562 9.63 4.59 -27.50
N ILE A 563 9.97 5.85 -27.29
CA ILE A 563 9.01 6.94 -27.19
C ILE A 563 9.42 8.08 -28.13
N LEU A 564 8.53 8.48 -29.02
CA LEU A 564 8.69 9.65 -29.88
C LEU A 564 7.72 10.74 -29.43
N ASN A 565 8.24 11.89 -29.01
CA ASN A 565 7.48 13.06 -28.65
C ASN A 565 7.65 14.15 -29.71
N TYR A 566 6.53 14.77 -30.12
CA TYR A 566 6.47 15.98 -30.88
C TYR A 566 5.80 17.09 -30.08
N THR A 567 6.47 18.20 -29.85
CA THR A 567 5.92 19.34 -29.10
C THR A 567 6.02 20.60 -29.96
N LYS A 568 4.88 21.28 -30.16
CA LYS A 568 4.79 22.51 -30.96
C LYS A 568 3.93 23.54 -30.27
N GLN A 569 4.45 24.75 -30.21
CA GLN A 569 3.69 25.96 -29.87
C GLN A 569 3.43 26.79 -31.12
N ILE A 570 2.17 27.16 -31.39
CA ILE A 570 1.73 27.98 -32.51
C ILE A 570 0.83 29.06 -31.92
N GLY A 571 1.37 30.26 -31.70
CA GLY A 571 0.64 31.32 -31.00
C GLY A 571 0.21 30.87 -29.62
N SER A 572 -1.09 30.89 -29.36
CA SER A 572 -1.68 30.43 -28.09
C SER A 572 -1.99 28.94 -28.03
N HIS A 573 -1.67 28.18 -29.07
CA HIS A 573 -1.94 26.76 -29.19
C HIS A 573 -0.66 25.98 -28.83
N ASN A 574 -0.74 25.06 -27.85
CA ASN A 574 0.31 24.11 -27.52
C ASN A 574 -0.18 22.71 -27.86
N ILE A 575 0.58 21.96 -28.63
CA ILE A 575 0.28 20.60 -29.05
C ILE A 575 1.44 19.70 -28.63
N ASN A 576 1.13 18.62 -27.94
CA ASN A 576 2.09 17.54 -27.65
C ASN A 576 1.50 16.23 -28.17
N VAL A 577 2.25 15.56 -29.04
CA VAL A 577 1.90 14.23 -29.56
C VAL A 577 2.98 13.27 -29.16
N MET A 578 2.59 12.14 -28.62
CA MET A 578 3.48 11.05 -28.21
C MET A 578 3.07 9.75 -28.88
N LEU A 579 4.04 9.05 -29.43
CA LEU A 579 3.91 7.67 -29.91
C LEU A 579 4.89 6.81 -29.12
N GLY A 580 4.48 5.62 -28.72
CA GLY A 580 5.34 4.76 -27.95
C GLY A 580 5.10 3.28 -28.22
N HIS A 581 6.15 2.51 -27.94
CA HIS A 581 6.16 1.06 -27.89
C HIS A 581 6.81 0.63 -26.57
N GLU A 582 6.26 -0.40 -25.91
CA GLU A 582 6.78 -0.98 -24.69
C GLU A 582 6.81 -2.50 -24.83
N SER A 583 7.92 -3.12 -24.39
CA SER A 583 8.05 -4.55 -24.23
C SER A 583 8.47 -4.86 -22.79
N TYR A 584 7.67 -5.66 -22.12
CA TYR A 584 7.89 -6.08 -20.74
C TYR A 584 8.00 -7.60 -20.64
N GLN A 585 9.01 -8.08 -19.92
CA GLN A 585 9.24 -9.49 -19.63
C GLN A 585 9.45 -9.68 -18.14
N ASN A 586 8.78 -10.65 -17.56
CA ASN A 586 8.98 -11.09 -16.18
C ASN A 586 9.29 -12.59 -16.15
N ARG A 587 10.28 -12.99 -15.37
CA ARG A 587 10.68 -14.38 -15.19
C ARG A 587 10.89 -14.66 -13.71
N ILE A 588 10.12 -15.60 -13.18
CA ILE A 588 10.23 -16.05 -11.80
C ILE A 588 10.75 -17.48 -11.81
N TYR A 589 11.82 -17.73 -11.08
CA TYR A 589 12.34 -19.05 -10.78
C TYR A 589 12.20 -19.33 -9.30
N THR A 590 11.67 -20.50 -8.94
CA THR A 590 11.49 -20.94 -7.56
C THR A 590 12.08 -22.32 -7.38
N LEU A 591 12.79 -22.52 -6.28
CA LEU A 591 13.33 -23.79 -5.80
C LEU A 591 12.99 -23.92 -4.31
N SER A 592 12.57 -25.09 -3.86
CA SER A 592 12.36 -25.38 -2.43
C SER A 592 12.66 -26.85 -2.12
N ALA A 593 13.08 -27.10 -0.89
CA ALA A 593 13.26 -28.43 -0.36
C ALA A 593 13.07 -28.43 1.17
N THR A 594 12.58 -29.56 1.72
CA THR A 594 12.37 -29.72 3.16
C THR A 594 12.88 -31.09 3.60
N LYS A 595 13.64 -31.09 4.69
CA LYS A 595 14.10 -32.33 5.37
C LYS A 595 13.79 -32.28 6.87
N SER A 596 13.60 -33.43 7.47
CA SER A 596 13.44 -33.59 8.92
C SER A 596 14.48 -34.53 9.51
N ASN A 597 14.44 -34.72 10.81
CA ASN A 597 15.42 -35.47 11.61
C ASN A 597 16.80 -34.82 11.51
N MET A 598 16.89 -33.64 12.13
CA MET A 598 18.10 -32.81 12.17
C MET A 598 19.11 -33.38 13.17
N LEU A 599 20.38 -33.26 12.85
CA LEU A 599 21.47 -33.60 13.78
C LEU A 599 21.54 -32.59 14.94
N THR A 600 21.47 -31.33 14.64
CA THR A 600 21.45 -30.20 15.59
C THR A 600 20.67 -29.02 14.99
N GLN A 601 20.06 -28.18 15.84
CA GLN A 601 19.34 -26.99 15.37
C GLN A 601 20.29 -25.91 14.83
N GLU A 602 21.54 -25.87 15.31
CA GLU A 602 22.54 -24.90 14.88
C GLU A 602 22.92 -25.07 13.41
N ASN A 603 22.79 -26.30 12.87
CA ASN A 603 22.99 -26.56 11.46
C ASN A 603 21.66 -26.47 10.70
N ASP A 604 21.32 -25.29 10.27
CA ASP A 604 20.09 -24.97 9.53
C ASP A 604 20.19 -25.27 8.02
N GLU A 605 21.17 -26.09 7.60
CA GLU A 605 21.32 -26.54 6.22
C GLU A 605 20.63 -27.89 5.96
N LEU A 606 20.15 -28.11 4.73
CA LEU A 606 19.50 -29.37 4.33
C LEU A 606 20.41 -30.60 4.53
N ALA A 607 21.73 -30.41 4.47
CA ALA A 607 22.71 -31.47 4.72
C ALA A 607 22.75 -31.88 6.21
N GLY A 608 22.23 -31.04 7.13
CA GLY A 608 22.11 -31.31 8.56
C GLY A 608 20.91 -32.19 8.94
N ALA A 609 20.05 -32.57 7.98
CA ALA A 609 18.86 -33.39 8.18
C ALA A 609 18.83 -34.56 7.20
N ILE A 610 18.24 -35.69 7.62
CA ILE A 610 18.39 -36.97 6.89
C ILE A 610 17.11 -37.49 6.22
N ILE A 611 15.91 -37.01 6.60
CA ILE A 611 14.65 -37.51 6.06
C ILE A 611 14.06 -36.50 5.09
N ASP A 612 13.91 -36.86 3.81
CA ASP A 612 13.22 -36.04 2.83
C ASP A 612 11.71 -36.04 3.10
N LYS A 613 11.11 -34.86 3.42
CA LYS A 613 9.68 -34.72 3.72
C LYS A 613 8.85 -34.34 2.53
N GLN A 614 9.31 -33.36 1.80
CA GLN A 614 8.75 -33.00 0.51
C GLN A 614 9.89 -33.05 -0.48
N GLY A 615 9.70 -33.77 -1.58
CA GLY A 615 10.70 -33.83 -2.65
C GLY A 615 11.13 -32.40 -3.02
N ALA A 616 12.41 -32.22 -3.35
CA ALA A 616 12.90 -30.96 -3.88
C ALA A 616 12.09 -30.60 -5.12
N GLY A 617 11.55 -29.39 -5.14
CA GLY A 617 10.71 -28.88 -6.23
C GLY A 617 11.27 -27.60 -6.82
N SER A 618 11.19 -27.47 -8.14
CA SER A 618 11.50 -26.20 -8.81
C SER A 618 10.57 -25.97 -9.98
N TYR A 619 10.27 -24.71 -10.24
CA TYR A 619 9.49 -24.32 -11.42
C TYR A 619 9.90 -22.94 -11.90
N ARG A 620 9.52 -22.64 -13.15
CA ARG A 620 9.72 -21.34 -13.77
C ARG A 620 8.38 -20.82 -14.27
N VAL A 621 8.14 -19.53 -14.04
CA VAL A 621 6.99 -18.80 -14.55
C VAL A 621 7.48 -17.65 -15.41
N GLU A 622 6.92 -17.50 -16.60
CA GLU A 622 7.24 -16.42 -17.53
C GLU A 622 5.98 -15.66 -17.89
N TYR A 623 6.08 -14.33 -17.90
CA TYR A 623 5.02 -13.41 -18.31
C TYR A 623 5.60 -12.35 -19.22
N ASN A 624 4.96 -12.13 -20.36
CA ASN A 624 5.33 -11.10 -21.33
C ASN A 624 4.14 -10.22 -21.65
N ASN A 625 4.41 -8.93 -21.81
CA ASN A 625 3.43 -7.96 -22.28
C ASN A 625 4.08 -7.05 -23.32
N GLU A 626 3.36 -6.74 -24.40
CA GLU A 626 3.80 -5.85 -25.46
C GLU A 626 2.70 -4.83 -25.74
N GLY A 627 3.05 -3.55 -25.81
CA GLY A 627 2.09 -2.46 -25.94
C GLY A 627 2.50 -1.38 -26.95
N TYR A 628 1.57 -0.92 -27.76
CA TYR A 628 1.69 0.24 -28.64
C TYR A 628 0.74 1.32 -28.18
N PHE A 629 1.22 2.57 -28.04
CA PHE A 629 0.41 3.63 -27.50
C PHE A 629 0.66 4.98 -28.18
N ALA A 630 -0.38 5.81 -28.13
CA ALA A 630 -0.36 7.18 -28.61
C ALA A 630 -1.08 8.10 -27.61
N ARG A 631 -0.61 9.34 -27.49
CA ARG A 631 -1.27 10.39 -26.73
C ARG A 631 -1.18 11.73 -27.46
N VAL A 632 -2.27 12.47 -27.43
CA VAL A 632 -2.32 13.85 -27.86
C VAL A 632 -2.76 14.71 -26.68
N MET A 633 -2.01 15.77 -26.40
CA MET A 633 -2.37 16.80 -25.44
C MET A 633 -2.44 18.14 -26.17
N TYR A 634 -3.49 18.88 -25.90
CA TYR A 634 -3.74 20.18 -26.48
C TYR A 634 -4.06 21.20 -25.39
N ASP A 635 -3.46 22.36 -25.49
CA ASP A 635 -3.67 23.51 -24.62
C ASP A 635 -3.91 24.75 -25.49
N TYR A 636 -4.97 25.48 -25.18
CA TYR A 636 -5.27 26.77 -25.77
C TYR A 636 -5.18 27.87 -24.72
N ALA A 637 -4.23 28.78 -24.92
CA ALA A 637 -4.00 29.98 -24.12
C ALA A 637 -3.80 29.70 -22.61
N GLY A 638 -3.44 28.47 -22.18
CA GLY A 638 -3.36 28.09 -20.78
C GLY A 638 -4.71 28.12 -20.05
N LYS A 639 -5.83 28.04 -20.78
CA LYS A 639 -7.20 28.10 -20.27
C LYS A 639 -7.98 26.82 -20.51
N TYR A 640 -7.90 26.28 -21.73
CA TYR A 640 -8.63 25.08 -22.17
C TYR A 640 -7.66 23.98 -22.50
N PHE A 641 -7.87 22.81 -21.90
CA PHE A 641 -7.01 21.67 -22.06
C PHE A 641 -7.82 20.46 -22.52
N ALA A 642 -7.25 19.70 -23.44
CA ALA A 642 -7.80 18.44 -23.89
C ALA A 642 -6.69 17.39 -23.98
N SER A 643 -7.02 16.16 -23.66
CA SER A 643 -6.13 15.01 -23.82
C SER A 643 -6.88 13.83 -24.41
N ALA A 644 -6.22 13.08 -25.27
CA ALA A 644 -6.70 11.81 -25.78
C ALA A 644 -5.56 10.81 -25.79
N SER A 645 -5.82 9.58 -25.38
CA SER A 645 -4.84 8.50 -25.45
C SER A 645 -5.49 7.22 -25.99
N TYR A 646 -4.67 6.43 -26.65
CA TYR A 646 -5.02 5.09 -27.10
C TYR A 646 -3.83 4.17 -26.88
N ARG A 647 -4.11 2.95 -26.39
CA ARG A 647 -3.12 1.90 -26.20
C ARG A 647 -3.69 0.55 -26.61
N ARG A 648 -2.86 -0.26 -27.23
CA ARG A 648 -3.16 -1.66 -27.57
C ARG A 648 -2.09 -2.56 -26.99
N ASP A 649 -2.51 -3.48 -26.08
CA ASP A 649 -1.63 -4.40 -25.37
C ASP A 649 -1.91 -5.85 -25.74
N ALA A 650 -0.85 -6.66 -25.78
CA ALA A 650 -0.91 -8.11 -25.81
C ALA A 650 -0.36 -8.72 -24.52
N SER A 651 -1.08 -9.66 -23.93
CA SER A 651 -0.65 -10.41 -22.74
C SER A 651 -0.43 -11.88 -23.07
N SER A 652 0.67 -12.47 -22.58
CA SER A 652 0.95 -13.89 -22.70
C SER A 652 0.05 -14.78 -21.85
N ARG A 653 -0.79 -14.18 -20.96
CA ARG A 653 -1.77 -14.88 -20.13
C ARG A 653 -2.99 -15.38 -20.90
N PHE A 654 -3.20 -14.86 -22.12
CA PHE A 654 -4.34 -15.19 -22.97
C PHE A 654 -3.92 -15.95 -24.24
N HIS A 655 -4.88 -16.69 -24.81
CA HIS A 655 -4.69 -17.40 -26.08
C HIS A 655 -4.26 -16.43 -27.20
N PRO A 656 -3.43 -16.83 -28.17
CA PRO A 656 -2.98 -15.96 -29.26
C PRO A 656 -4.08 -15.14 -29.94
N ASP A 657 -5.25 -15.74 -30.13
CA ASP A 657 -6.38 -15.11 -30.81
C ASP A 657 -7.12 -14.07 -29.95
N HIS A 658 -6.94 -14.10 -28.60
CA HIS A 658 -7.67 -13.26 -27.63
C HIS A 658 -6.76 -12.39 -26.78
N ARG A 659 -5.43 -12.35 -27.03
CA ARG A 659 -4.44 -11.65 -26.20
C ARG A 659 -4.41 -10.14 -26.36
N TRP A 660 -4.97 -9.59 -27.43
CA TRP A 660 -4.91 -8.16 -27.72
C TRP A 660 -6.11 -7.41 -27.13
N GLY A 661 -5.86 -6.48 -26.24
CA GLY A 661 -6.83 -5.51 -25.69
C GLY A 661 -6.62 -4.11 -26.24
N ASN A 662 -7.70 -3.33 -26.35
CA ASN A 662 -7.69 -1.94 -26.79
C ASN A 662 -8.20 -1.04 -25.66
N PHE A 663 -7.42 -0.03 -25.30
CA PHE A 663 -7.67 0.86 -24.18
C PHE A 663 -7.56 2.31 -24.65
N TRP A 664 -8.35 3.18 -24.06
CA TRP A 664 -8.40 4.57 -24.48
C TRP A 664 -8.81 5.49 -23.35
N SER A 665 -8.50 6.77 -23.47
CA SER A 665 -9.04 7.80 -22.59
C SER A 665 -9.21 9.13 -23.30
N LEU A 666 -10.16 9.93 -22.81
CA LEU A 666 -10.39 11.30 -23.15
C LEU A 666 -10.44 12.13 -21.87
N GLY A 667 -9.84 13.30 -21.86
CA GLY A 667 -9.88 14.22 -20.74
C GLY A 667 -10.00 15.66 -21.22
N GLY A 668 -10.71 16.49 -20.44
CA GLY A 668 -10.83 17.91 -20.66
C GLY A 668 -10.71 18.70 -19.37
N ALA A 669 -10.14 19.90 -19.43
CA ALA A 669 -10.12 20.81 -18.31
C ALA A 669 -10.26 22.26 -18.77
N TRP A 670 -10.87 23.08 -17.91
CA TRP A 670 -11.10 24.51 -18.14
C TRP A 670 -10.75 25.30 -16.87
N ILE A 671 -9.82 26.22 -16.99
CA ILE A 671 -9.46 27.14 -15.91
C ILE A 671 -10.36 28.39 -16.04
N ILE A 672 -11.46 28.36 -15.31
CA ILE A 672 -12.49 29.43 -15.32
C ILE A 672 -11.91 30.74 -14.79
N SER A 673 -11.07 30.67 -13.76
CA SER A 673 -10.46 31.85 -13.15
C SER A 673 -9.58 32.67 -14.09
N LYS A 674 -9.14 32.10 -15.24
CA LYS A 674 -8.35 32.81 -16.26
C LYS A 674 -9.22 33.50 -17.32
N GLU A 675 -10.56 33.45 -17.20
CA GLU A 675 -11.46 34.09 -18.14
C GLU A 675 -11.65 35.58 -17.84
N ASN A 676 -11.86 36.38 -18.87
CA ASN A 676 -11.99 37.83 -18.73
C ASN A 676 -13.18 38.22 -17.85
N PHE A 677 -14.26 37.45 -17.84
CA PHE A 677 -15.41 37.69 -16.97
C PHE A 677 -15.13 37.43 -15.50
N MET A 678 -14.01 36.82 -15.13
CA MET A 678 -13.56 36.57 -13.77
C MET A 678 -12.55 37.59 -13.23
N GLU A 679 -12.19 38.62 -14.00
CA GLU A 679 -11.21 39.66 -13.60
C GLU A 679 -11.52 40.30 -12.26
N SER A 680 -12.80 40.52 -11.94
CA SER A 680 -13.24 41.07 -10.65
C SER A 680 -12.99 40.17 -9.44
N THR A 681 -12.66 38.91 -9.67
CA THR A 681 -12.43 37.92 -8.60
C THR A 681 -10.95 37.67 -8.30
N TYR A 682 -10.02 38.22 -9.07
CA TYR A 682 -8.57 37.93 -8.96
C TYR A 682 -7.95 38.30 -7.59
N GLU A 683 -8.58 39.19 -6.82
CA GLU A 683 -8.09 39.52 -5.48
C GLU A 683 -8.24 38.38 -4.46
N TRP A 684 -9.23 37.50 -4.64
CA TRP A 684 -9.54 36.42 -3.69
C TRP A 684 -9.60 35.02 -4.29
N LEU A 685 -9.77 34.90 -5.62
CA LEU A 685 -9.84 33.63 -6.33
C LEU A 685 -8.58 33.46 -7.21
N ASP A 686 -7.65 32.63 -6.72
CA ASP A 686 -6.39 32.39 -7.45
C ASP A 686 -6.58 31.36 -8.57
N ASN A 687 -7.35 30.31 -8.32
CA ASN A 687 -7.61 29.25 -9.30
C ASN A 687 -9.00 28.67 -9.12
N LEU A 688 -9.70 28.50 -10.23
CA LEU A 688 -10.92 27.70 -10.33
C LEU A 688 -10.85 26.90 -11.62
N LYS A 689 -10.72 25.59 -11.49
CA LYS A 689 -10.56 24.67 -12.63
C LYS A 689 -11.63 23.59 -12.57
N LEU A 690 -12.35 23.42 -13.67
CA LEU A 690 -13.20 22.25 -13.91
C LEU A 690 -12.41 21.23 -14.71
N LYS A 691 -12.57 19.96 -14.39
CA LYS A 691 -11.98 18.84 -15.14
C LYS A 691 -12.95 17.68 -15.25
N ALA A 692 -12.87 16.95 -16.35
CA ALA A 692 -13.59 15.71 -16.54
C ALA A 692 -12.77 14.74 -17.39
N SER A 693 -12.87 13.46 -17.10
CA SER A 693 -12.21 12.40 -17.87
C SER A 693 -13.08 11.15 -17.97
N ILE A 694 -12.92 10.42 -19.07
CA ILE A 694 -13.54 9.12 -19.30
C ILE A 694 -12.54 8.23 -20.03
N GLY A 695 -12.56 6.93 -19.76
CA GLY A 695 -11.72 5.98 -20.49
C GLY A 695 -11.89 4.55 -20.03
N SER A 696 -11.19 3.66 -20.71
CA SER A 696 -11.21 2.23 -20.50
C SER A 696 -9.79 1.69 -20.34
N GLN A 697 -9.62 0.74 -19.43
CA GLN A 697 -8.38 0.04 -19.13
C GLN A 697 -8.66 -1.46 -18.99
N GLY A 698 -7.64 -2.30 -19.22
CA GLY A 698 -7.73 -3.75 -19.04
C GLY A 698 -7.08 -4.22 -17.76
N ASN A 699 -7.49 -5.41 -17.31
CA ASN A 699 -6.81 -6.15 -16.25
C ASN A 699 -6.59 -7.59 -16.72
N ASP A 700 -5.37 -8.11 -16.60
CA ASP A 700 -4.99 -9.48 -16.95
C ASP A 700 -4.47 -10.29 -15.75
N ASN A 701 -4.60 -9.78 -14.52
CA ASN A 701 -3.98 -10.35 -13.33
C ASN A 701 -4.74 -11.58 -12.79
N ILE A 702 -4.71 -12.70 -13.55
CA ILE A 702 -5.42 -13.96 -13.25
C ILE A 702 -4.48 -15.18 -13.10
N GLY A 703 -3.19 -14.99 -13.15
CA GLY A 703 -2.21 -16.07 -13.25
C GLY A 703 -2.06 -16.62 -14.68
N ASN A 704 -1.02 -17.42 -14.88
CA ASN A 704 -0.64 -17.91 -16.20
C ASN A 704 -1.36 -19.19 -16.58
N PHE A 705 -1.40 -19.50 -17.90
CA PHE A 705 -1.91 -20.74 -18.50
C PHE A 705 -3.39 -21.04 -18.25
N ARG A 706 -4.21 -20.02 -17.89
CA ARG A 706 -5.66 -20.21 -17.69
C ARG A 706 -6.42 -20.51 -18.98
N TYR A 707 -5.82 -20.26 -20.15
CA TYR A 707 -6.41 -20.54 -21.44
C TYR A 707 -6.19 -21.98 -21.93
N THR A 708 -5.29 -22.76 -21.29
CA THR A 708 -4.97 -24.13 -21.68
C THR A 708 -5.21 -25.13 -20.55
N ASN A 709 -5.47 -26.40 -20.89
CA ASN A 709 -5.54 -27.48 -19.91
C ASN A 709 -4.18 -27.70 -19.28
N THR A 710 -4.15 -27.90 -17.97
CA THR A 710 -2.91 -28.18 -17.23
C THR A 710 -2.98 -29.55 -16.56
N TYR A 711 -1.80 -30.15 -16.39
CA TYR A 711 -1.64 -31.48 -15.79
C TYR A 711 -0.55 -31.43 -14.72
N THR A 712 -0.75 -32.18 -13.63
CA THR A 712 0.28 -32.43 -12.62
C THR A 712 1.05 -33.69 -12.97
N ILE A 713 2.35 -33.66 -12.72
CA ILE A 713 3.20 -34.84 -12.83
C ILE A 713 3.26 -35.52 -11.46
N GLU A 714 2.89 -36.80 -11.38
CA GLU A 714 2.84 -37.55 -10.13
C GLU A 714 3.65 -38.83 -10.23
N ASN A 715 4.07 -39.34 -9.07
CA ASN A 715 4.73 -40.62 -8.94
C ASN A 715 3.70 -41.71 -8.67
N ALA A 716 3.40 -42.51 -9.67
CA ALA A 716 2.56 -43.69 -9.55
C ALA A 716 3.43 -44.94 -9.41
N ASN A 717 3.78 -45.33 -8.18
CA ASN A 717 4.61 -46.52 -7.86
C ASN A 717 5.95 -46.54 -8.62
N GLY A 718 6.69 -45.45 -8.60
CA GLY A 718 7.99 -45.32 -9.28
C GLY A 718 7.89 -45.05 -10.80
N LYS A 719 6.70 -44.84 -11.33
CA LYS A 719 6.46 -44.43 -12.73
C LYS A 719 5.91 -43.05 -12.82
N VAL A 720 6.31 -42.29 -13.82
CA VAL A 720 5.76 -40.96 -14.10
C VAL A 720 4.31 -41.13 -14.56
N SER A 721 3.40 -40.46 -13.91
CA SER A 721 1.98 -40.33 -14.26
C SER A 721 1.62 -38.86 -14.44
N THR A 722 0.63 -38.58 -15.28
CA THR A 722 0.06 -37.25 -15.46
C THR A 722 -1.40 -37.28 -15.03
N VAL A 723 -1.76 -36.39 -14.11
CA VAL A 723 -3.12 -36.23 -13.65
C VAL A 723 -3.65 -34.88 -14.11
N PHE A 724 -4.86 -34.85 -14.64
CA PHE A 724 -5.52 -33.62 -15.04
C PHE A 724 -5.67 -32.67 -13.84
N ASN A 725 -5.19 -31.43 -14.00
CA ASN A 725 -5.17 -30.45 -12.93
C ASN A 725 -6.27 -29.39 -13.09
N ALA A 726 -6.32 -28.72 -14.24
CA ALA A 726 -7.28 -27.66 -14.45
C ALA A 726 -7.71 -27.53 -15.92
N LYS A 727 -9.00 -27.24 -16.11
CA LYS A 727 -9.58 -26.96 -17.42
C LYS A 727 -9.22 -25.55 -17.85
N GLY A 728 -8.63 -25.43 -19.04
CA GLY A 728 -8.38 -24.14 -19.68
C GLY A 728 -9.62 -23.59 -20.39
N SER A 729 -9.63 -22.29 -20.56
CA SER A 729 -10.64 -21.52 -21.31
C SER A 729 -9.96 -20.73 -22.42
N GLU A 730 -10.05 -21.21 -23.66
CA GLU A 730 -9.38 -20.57 -24.81
C GLU A 730 -9.90 -19.16 -25.09
N ASN A 731 -11.17 -18.89 -24.75
CA ASN A 731 -11.85 -17.62 -25.02
C ASN A 731 -11.59 -16.55 -23.92
N ILE A 732 -10.81 -16.88 -22.91
CA ILE A 732 -10.53 -15.92 -21.81
C ILE A 732 -9.75 -14.74 -22.36
N THR A 733 -10.18 -13.54 -21.97
CA THR A 733 -9.58 -12.27 -22.37
C THR A 733 -9.59 -11.27 -21.22
N TRP A 734 -9.26 -10.03 -21.50
CA TRP A 734 -9.15 -8.94 -20.55
C TRP A 734 -10.43 -8.65 -19.76
N GLU A 735 -10.33 -8.38 -18.45
CA GLU A 735 -11.36 -7.60 -17.78
C GLU A 735 -11.32 -6.17 -18.27
N THR A 736 -12.46 -5.52 -18.36
CA THR A 736 -12.56 -4.12 -18.80
C THR A 736 -12.97 -3.22 -17.65
N ASN A 737 -12.12 -2.24 -17.30
CA ASN A 737 -12.40 -1.20 -16.33
C ASN A 737 -12.71 0.12 -17.03
N SER A 738 -13.96 0.55 -17.02
CA SER A 738 -14.41 1.84 -17.52
C SER A 738 -14.50 2.84 -16.37
N ASN A 739 -13.82 3.99 -16.52
CA ASN A 739 -13.74 5.03 -15.49
C ASN A 739 -14.31 6.34 -16.04
N PHE A 740 -15.12 7.01 -15.22
CA PHE A 740 -15.56 8.39 -15.41
C PHE A 740 -15.21 9.19 -14.17
N ASN A 741 -14.66 10.40 -14.38
CA ASN A 741 -14.33 11.34 -13.32
C ASN A 741 -14.78 12.75 -13.72
N ALA A 742 -15.25 13.50 -12.72
CA ALA A 742 -15.53 14.92 -12.86
C ALA A 742 -15.17 15.63 -11.55
N GLY A 743 -14.50 16.77 -11.65
CA GLY A 743 -14.02 17.46 -10.46
C GLY A 743 -13.81 18.94 -10.62
N VAL A 744 -13.71 19.61 -9.49
CA VAL A 744 -13.39 21.02 -9.35
C VAL A 744 -12.13 21.14 -8.50
N GLU A 745 -11.16 21.89 -8.97
CA GLU A 745 -9.98 22.30 -8.19
C GLU A 745 -10.07 23.81 -7.96
N PHE A 746 -9.75 24.25 -6.75
CA PHE A 746 -9.85 25.65 -6.36
C PHE A 746 -8.68 26.10 -5.48
N SER A 747 -8.37 27.40 -5.54
CA SER A 747 -7.44 28.07 -4.65
C SER A 747 -7.94 29.49 -4.40
N PHE A 748 -7.95 29.87 -3.13
CA PHE A 748 -8.44 31.17 -2.66
C PHE A 748 -7.39 31.87 -1.79
N LEU A 749 -7.46 33.23 -1.80
CA LEU A 749 -6.73 34.11 -0.89
C LEU A 749 -5.20 33.85 -0.93
N ARG A 750 -4.65 33.86 -2.12
CA ARG A 750 -3.23 33.61 -2.41
C ARG A 750 -2.76 32.23 -1.90
N GLY A 751 -3.57 31.22 -2.13
CA GLY A 751 -3.29 29.85 -1.73
C GLY A 751 -3.47 29.58 -0.23
N THR A 752 -4.12 30.47 0.52
CA THR A 752 -4.46 30.22 1.92
C THR A 752 -5.41 29.04 2.08
N VAL A 753 -6.39 28.93 1.19
CA VAL A 753 -7.29 27.78 1.08
C VAL A 753 -7.17 27.20 -0.31
N SER A 754 -6.83 25.94 -0.43
CA SER A 754 -6.80 25.24 -1.72
C SER A 754 -7.32 23.82 -1.56
N GLY A 755 -7.81 23.24 -2.65
CA GLY A 755 -8.31 21.88 -2.60
C GLY A 755 -9.03 21.45 -3.86
N GLY A 756 -9.73 20.35 -3.77
CA GLY A 756 -10.54 19.82 -4.85
C GLY A 756 -11.63 18.89 -4.34
N VAL A 757 -12.68 18.79 -5.13
CA VAL A 757 -13.77 17.83 -4.96
C VAL A 757 -13.90 17.07 -6.26
N GLU A 758 -13.89 15.74 -6.19
CA GLU A 758 -13.96 14.87 -7.37
C GLU A 758 -15.00 13.76 -7.16
N TYR A 759 -15.87 13.58 -8.13
CA TYR A 759 -16.75 12.43 -8.26
C TYR A 759 -16.11 11.41 -9.20
N PHE A 760 -16.14 10.14 -8.82
CA PHE A 760 -15.67 9.05 -9.67
C PHE A 760 -16.69 7.93 -9.79
N LEU A 761 -16.66 7.27 -10.94
CA LEU A 761 -17.43 6.07 -11.24
C LEU A 761 -16.51 5.11 -11.99
N ARG A 762 -16.26 3.93 -11.43
CA ARG A 762 -15.56 2.81 -12.08
C ARG A 762 -16.51 1.64 -12.26
N LYS A 763 -16.67 1.18 -13.47
CA LYS A 763 -17.41 -0.03 -13.81
C LYS A 763 -16.43 -1.08 -14.34
N THR A 764 -16.37 -2.25 -13.70
CA THR A 764 -15.64 -3.41 -14.18
C THR A 764 -16.64 -4.34 -14.85
N THR A 765 -16.39 -4.69 -16.12
CA THR A 765 -17.18 -5.64 -16.89
C THR A 765 -16.32 -6.81 -17.32
N ASP A 766 -16.97 -7.92 -17.65
CA ASP A 766 -16.29 -9.14 -18.09
C ASP A 766 -15.25 -9.61 -17.06
N MET A 767 -15.61 -9.58 -15.76
CA MET A 767 -14.71 -10.00 -14.69
C MET A 767 -14.24 -11.43 -14.87
N LEU A 768 -12.97 -11.67 -14.59
CA LEU A 768 -12.33 -12.97 -14.65
C LEU A 768 -12.69 -13.81 -13.42
N LEU A 769 -13.76 -14.61 -13.54
CA LEU A 769 -14.27 -15.43 -12.45
C LEU A 769 -13.99 -16.91 -12.65
N SER A 770 -13.74 -17.61 -11.53
CA SER A 770 -13.81 -19.07 -11.50
C SER A 770 -15.27 -19.52 -11.64
N PHE A 771 -15.58 -20.16 -12.73
CA PHE A 771 -16.92 -20.62 -13.09
C PHE A 771 -17.11 -22.08 -12.63
N PRO A 772 -18.02 -22.36 -11.68
CA PRO A 772 -18.21 -23.71 -11.16
C PRO A 772 -18.95 -24.59 -12.17
N VAL A 773 -18.58 -25.85 -12.19
CA VAL A 773 -19.24 -26.88 -12.99
C VAL A 773 -19.49 -28.13 -12.16
N ALA A 774 -20.36 -29.01 -12.66
CA ALA A 774 -20.63 -30.28 -12.00
C ALA A 774 -19.34 -31.14 -11.94
N PRO A 775 -18.95 -31.67 -10.76
CA PRO A 775 -17.74 -32.49 -10.61
C PRO A 775 -17.71 -33.73 -11.51
N SER A 776 -18.86 -34.20 -11.97
CA SER A 776 -18.98 -35.28 -12.93
C SER A 776 -18.29 -35.02 -14.28
N LEU A 777 -17.94 -33.76 -14.58
CA LEU A 777 -17.16 -33.40 -15.77
C LEU A 777 -15.63 -33.66 -15.60
N GLY A 778 -15.21 -34.10 -14.41
CA GLY A 778 -13.81 -34.36 -14.10
C GLY A 778 -13.02 -33.15 -13.63
N TYR A 779 -13.66 -31.98 -13.42
CA TYR A 779 -13.10 -30.76 -12.82
C TYR A 779 -14.21 -29.98 -12.14
N SER A 780 -13.83 -29.10 -11.21
CA SER A 780 -14.77 -28.35 -10.38
C SER A 780 -15.08 -26.95 -10.91
N SER A 781 -14.17 -26.37 -11.70
CA SER A 781 -14.33 -25.02 -12.25
C SER A 781 -13.36 -24.73 -13.39
N TYR A 782 -13.62 -23.67 -14.12
CA TYR A 782 -12.70 -23.04 -15.08
C TYR A 782 -12.87 -21.53 -15.03
N TYR A 783 -11.94 -20.76 -15.60
CA TYR A 783 -12.05 -19.30 -15.64
C TYR A 783 -12.84 -18.84 -16.86
N ALA A 784 -13.69 -17.84 -16.66
CA ALA A 784 -14.48 -17.20 -17.72
C ALA A 784 -14.62 -15.68 -17.46
N ASN A 785 -14.81 -14.91 -18.54
CA ASN A 785 -15.12 -13.49 -18.46
C ASN A 785 -16.62 -13.31 -18.22
N VAL A 786 -17.02 -13.24 -16.95
CA VAL A 786 -18.42 -13.17 -16.52
C VAL A 786 -18.57 -12.34 -15.24
N GLY A 787 -19.62 -11.55 -15.17
CA GLY A 787 -19.90 -10.73 -14.01
C GLY A 787 -19.44 -9.29 -14.14
N ASP A 788 -20.19 -8.39 -13.51
CA ASP A 788 -19.94 -6.95 -13.51
C ASP A 788 -19.99 -6.39 -12.09
N MET A 789 -19.19 -5.34 -11.86
CA MET A 789 -19.12 -4.62 -10.59
C MET A 789 -19.00 -3.12 -10.83
N ARG A 790 -19.43 -2.32 -9.86
CA ARG A 790 -19.35 -0.87 -9.89
C ARG A 790 -18.85 -0.30 -8.57
N ASN A 791 -17.86 0.60 -8.65
CA ASN A 791 -17.45 1.49 -7.58
C ASN A 791 -17.84 2.92 -7.94
N SER A 792 -18.38 3.67 -7.00
CA SER A 792 -18.66 5.10 -7.17
C SER A 792 -18.43 5.84 -5.87
N GLY A 793 -17.97 7.09 -5.95
CA GLY A 793 -17.68 7.83 -4.75
C GLY A 793 -17.33 9.29 -4.98
N VAL A 794 -17.08 9.97 -3.86
CA VAL A 794 -16.66 11.37 -3.82
C VAL A 794 -15.36 11.45 -3.03
N GLU A 795 -14.39 12.14 -3.59
CA GLU A 795 -13.11 12.47 -2.95
C GLU A 795 -13.05 13.98 -2.68
N ILE A 796 -12.57 14.36 -1.51
CA ILE A 796 -12.35 15.75 -1.12
C ILE A 796 -10.93 15.88 -0.59
N GLU A 797 -10.20 16.88 -1.09
CA GLU A 797 -8.88 17.27 -0.59
C GLU A 797 -8.93 18.75 -0.24
N LEU A 798 -8.53 19.11 0.98
CA LEU A 798 -8.50 20.48 1.46
C LEU A 798 -7.15 20.76 2.12
N ASN A 799 -6.55 21.88 1.73
CA ASN A 799 -5.35 22.41 2.35
C ASN A 799 -5.65 23.84 2.81
N PHE A 800 -5.32 24.13 4.04
CA PHE A 800 -5.52 25.42 4.66
C PHE A 800 -4.23 25.89 5.33
N THR A 801 -3.71 27.04 4.93
CA THR A 801 -2.50 27.68 5.50
C THR A 801 -2.90 29.00 6.18
N PRO A 802 -3.41 28.93 7.44
CA PRO A 802 -3.89 30.13 8.15
C PRO A 802 -2.81 31.14 8.44
N ILE A 803 -1.57 30.69 8.61
CA ILE A 803 -0.42 31.56 8.89
C ILE A 803 0.71 31.22 7.90
N ARG A 804 1.11 32.24 7.13
CA ARG A 804 2.29 32.17 6.24
C ARG A 804 3.11 33.45 6.43
N ARG A 805 4.13 33.39 7.29
CA ARG A 805 5.06 34.47 7.58
C ARG A 805 6.48 33.98 7.53
N GLU A 806 7.46 34.87 7.46
CA GLU A 806 8.90 34.58 7.33
C GLU A 806 9.42 33.55 8.35
N HIS A 807 8.93 33.59 9.58
CA HIS A 807 9.40 32.71 10.67
C HIS A 807 8.34 31.76 11.20
N VAL A 808 7.12 31.78 10.66
CA VAL A 808 6.00 30.96 11.10
C VAL A 808 5.17 30.54 9.90
N GLN A 809 5.02 29.24 9.70
CA GLN A 809 4.06 28.69 8.79
C GLN A 809 3.22 27.64 9.52
N TRP A 810 1.90 27.70 9.34
CA TRP A 810 0.98 26.72 9.87
C TRP A 810 0.12 26.18 8.73
N ASP A 811 0.16 24.88 8.53
CA ASP A 811 -0.58 24.18 7.51
C ASP A 811 -1.52 23.15 8.14
N ILE A 812 -2.71 23.02 7.59
CA ILE A 812 -3.73 22.03 7.96
C ILE A 812 -4.15 21.35 6.66
N ASN A 813 -4.17 20.03 6.64
CA ASN A 813 -4.63 19.24 5.51
C ASN A 813 -5.74 18.27 5.95
N LEU A 814 -6.68 18.04 5.05
CA LEU A 814 -7.77 17.09 5.20
C LEU A 814 -8.00 16.39 3.87
N ASN A 815 -8.09 15.10 3.88
CA ASN A 815 -8.62 14.34 2.75
C ASN A 815 -9.71 13.38 3.22
N MET A 816 -10.68 13.12 2.35
CA MET A 816 -11.86 12.34 2.65
C MET A 816 -12.31 11.58 1.40
N THR A 817 -12.71 10.35 1.58
CA THR A 817 -13.27 9.52 0.52
C THR A 817 -14.52 8.81 1.02
N HIS A 818 -15.62 9.00 0.31
CA HIS A 818 -16.83 8.18 0.45
C HIS A 818 -16.90 7.22 -0.74
N LEU A 819 -17.02 5.91 -0.47
CA LEU A 819 -17.02 4.86 -1.47
C LEU A 819 -18.28 3.98 -1.35
N ARG A 820 -18.86 3.65 -2.49
CA ARG A 820 -19.91 2.62 -2.61
C ARG A 820 -19.50 1.58 -3.64
N ASN A 821 -19.44 0.34 -3.22
CA ASN A 821 -19.21 -0.82 -4.07
C ASN A 821 -20.52 -1.59 -4.29
N LYS A 822 -20.69 -2.19 -5.48
CA LYS A 822 -21.86 -2.97 -5.80
C LYS A 822 -21.55 -4.00 -6.90
N ILE A 823 -21.88 -5.27 -6.65
CA ILE A 823 -21.93 -6.30 -7.70
C ILE A 823 -23.19 -6.01 -8.53
N THR A 824 -23.03 -5.80 -9.84
CA THR A 824 -24.14 -5.41 -10.71
C THR A 824 -24.67 -6.56 -11.54
N MET A 825 -23.85 -7.58 -11.79
CA MET A 825 -24.22 -8.76 -12.54
C MET A 825 -23.39 -9.97 -12.10
N LEU A 826 -24.05 -11.12 -11.90
CA LEU A 826 -23.43 -12.43 -11.72
C LEU A 826 -23.96 -13.38 -12.80
N PRO A 827 -23.18 -14.37 -13.23
CA PRO A 827 -23.68 -15.42 -14.15
C PRO A 827 -24.76 -16.28 -13.45
N SER A 828 -25.67 -16.87 -14.24
CA SER A 828 -26.78 -17.68 -13.72
C SER A 828 -26.34 -18.78 -12.77
N GLU A 829 -25.19 -19.39 -13.04
CA GLU A 829 -24.59 -20.49 -12.27
C GLU A 829 -24.06 -20.06 -10.90
N ARG A 830 -23.88 -18.75 -10.70
CA ARG A 830 -23.50 -18.14 -9.42
C ARG A 830 -24.70 -17.55 -8.67
N ARG A 831 -25.92 -17.62 -9.23
CA ARG A 831 -27.15 -17.20 -8.57
C ARG A 831 -27.86 -18.40 -7.92
N THR A 832 -27.11 -19.17 -7.14
CA THR A 832 -27.56 -20.44 -6.55
C THR A 832 -28.41 -20.29 -5.30
N LYS A 833 -28.43 -19.08 -4.72
CA LYS A 833 -29.17 -18.77 -3.49
C LYS A 833 -29.83 -17.41 -3.56
N GLN A 834 -31.02 -17.31 -2.97
CA GLN A 834 -31.70 -16.03 -2.70
C GLN A 834 -31.69 -15.72 -1.21
N VAL A 835 -31.29 -14.49 -0.85
CA VAL A 835 -31.27 -14.00 0.52
C VAL A 835 -31.81 -12.57 0.53
N ASP A 836 -32.90 -12.32 1.28
CA ASP A 836 -33.53 -11.00 1.43
C ASP A 836 -33.80 -10.29 0.07
N GLY A 837 -34.17 -11.07 -0.96
CA GLY A 837 -34.43 -10.56 -2.31
C GLY A 837 -33.21 -10.43 -3.22
N TYR A 838 -32.00 -10.67 -2.74
CA TYR A 838 -30.76 -10.65 -3.51
C TYR A 838 -30.42 -12.05 -4.02
N SER A 839 -30.10 -12.16 -5.31
CA SER A 839 -29.61 -13.40 -5.94
C SER A 839 -28.09 -13.46 -5.92
N GLY A 840 -27.53 -14.60 -5.50
CA GLY A 840 -26.07 -14.75 -5.40
C GLY A 840 -25.64 -16.14 -4.93
N TYR A 841 -24.45 -16.21 -4.35
CA TYR A 841 -23.87 -17.43 -3.79
C TYR A 841 -23.13 -17.17 -2.48
N VAL A 842 -22.98 -18.22 -1.67
CA VAL A 842 -22.24 -18.18 -0.40
C VAL A 842 -20.83 -18.73 -0.63
N SER A 843 -19.83 -18.08 -0.05
CA SER A 843 -18.46 -18.58 0.03
C SER A 843 -17.90 -18.29 1.44
N GLY A 844 -17.68 -19.35 2.22
CA GLY A 844 -17.34 -19.19 3.64
C GLY A 844 -18.45 -18.44 4.38
N SER A 845 -18.07 -17.39 5.10
CA SER A 845 -18.95 -16.50 5.87
C SER A 845 -19.42 -15.27 5.08
N THR A 846 -19.32 -15.28 3.75
CA THR A 846 -19.71 -14.16 2.88
C THR A 846 -20.78 -14.58 1.87
N PHE A 847 -21.64 -13.63 1.53
CA PHE A 847 -22.62 -13.71 0.44
C PHE A 847 -22.26 -12.73 -0.66
N PHE A 848 -22.01 -13.25 -1.86
CA PHE A 848 -21.82 -12.45 -3.06
C PHE A 848 -23.15 -12.37 -3.79
N GLY A 849 -23.82 -11.23 -3.67
CA GLY A 849 -25.18 -11.03 -4.21
C GLY A 849 -25.25 -9.87 -5.19
N GLU A 850 -26.03 -10.02 -6.29
CA GLU A 850 -26.36 -8.89 -7.17
C GLU A 850 -27.05 -7.80 -6.37
N GLY A 851 -26.53 -6.58 -6.45
CA GLY A 851 -27.06 -5.45 -5.72
C GLY A 851 -26.34 -5.14 -4.40
N LEU A 852 -25.52 -6.05 -3.88
CA LEU A 852 -24.77 -5.92 -2.64
C LEU A 852 -23.31 -5.56 -2.88
N PRO A 853 -22.64 -5.01 -1.85
CA PRO A 853 -21.18 -4.86 -1.83
C PRO A 853 -20.46 -6.21 -1.88
N MET A 854 -19.21 -6.18 -2.34
CA MET A 854 -18.32 -7.34 -2.21
C MET A 854 -18.11 -7.69 -0.72
N TYR A 855 -17.97 -9.00 -0.46
CA TYR A 855 -17.68 -9.53 0.88
C TYR A 855 -18.75 -9.19 1.92
N THR A 856 -20.04 -9.09 1.51
CA THR A 856 -21.15 -8.94 2.45
C THR A 856 -21.20 -10.15 3.39
N PHE A 857 -21.03 -9.91 4.70
CA PHE A 857 -21.05 -10.96 5.70
C PHE A 857 -22.40 -11.64 5.76
N TYR A 858 -22.37 -12.97 5.78
CA TYR A 858 -23.54 -13.84 5.83
C TYR A 858 -23.32 -14.91 6.89
N MET A 859 -23.84 -14.66 8.07
CA MET A 859 -23.53 -15.42 9.28
C MET A 859 -24.73 -15.53 10.21
N ARG A 860 -24.65 -16.48 11.14
CA ARG A 860 -25.62 -16.62 12.21
C ARG A 860 -25.61 -15.41 13.12
N LYS A 861 -26.79 -14.93 13.48
CA LYS A 861 -26.94 -13.74 14.31
C LYS A 861 -27.29 -14.16 15.73
N TYR A 862 -26.46 -13.75 16.70
CA TYR A 862 -26.70 -13.99 18.13
C TYR A 862 -27.92 -13.22 18.62
N ALA A 863 -28.75 -13.87 19.43
CA ALA A 863 -30.04 -13.34 19.92
C ALA A 863 -30.03 -13.08 21.44
N GLY A 864 -28.97 -13.40 22.14
CA GLY A 864 -28.87 -13.24 23.61
C GLY A 864 -28.78 -14.57 24.32
N VAL A 865 -29.10 -14.54 25.60
CA VAL A 865 -29.12 -15.71 26.51
C VAL A 865 -30.56 -16.00 26.94
N SER A 866 -30.96 -17.28 26.99
CA SER A 866 -32.27 -17.70 27.48
C SER A 866 -32.35 -17.57 29.01
N ASP A 867 -33.55 -17.70 29.56
CA ASP A 867 -33.78 -17.69 31.01
C ASP A 867 -33.05 -18.83 31.74
N GLU A 868 -32.75 -19.92 31.01
CA GLU A 868 -31.96 -21.05 31.50
C GLU A 868 -30.44 -20.85 31.37
N GLY A 869 -29.99 -19.72 30.83
CA GLY A 869 -28.56 -19.41 30.67
C GLY A 869 -27.92 -20.00 29.39
N LEU A 870 -28.73 -20.42 28.41
CA LEU A 870 -28.24 -20.95 27.14
C LEU A 870 -28.10 -19.86 26.07
N SER A 871 -27.06 -19.91 25.30
CA SER A 871 -26.91 -19.00 24.17
C SER A 871 -28.01 -19.23 23.13
N MET A 872 -28.55 -18.13 22.59
CA MET A 872 -29.61 -18.17 21.59
C MET A 872 -29.15 -17.51 20.29
N TRP A 873 -29.62 -18.03 19.18
CA TRP A 873 -29.42 -17.48 17.83
C TRP A 873 -30.76 -17.30 17.13
N TYR A 874 -30.83 -16.38 16.20
CA TYR A 874 -32.00 -16.21 15.34
C TYR A 874 -32.12 -17.36 14.33
N MET A 875 -33.35 -17.78 14.07
CA MET A 875 -33.72 -18.81 13.12
C MET A 875 -34.97 -18.35 12.33
N ASN A 876 -34.98 -18.60 11.03
CA ASN A 876 -36.19 -18.41 10.23
C ASN A 876 -37.20 -19.55 10.52
N GLU A 877 -38.39 -19.18 10.93
CA GLU A 877 -39.46 -20.14 11.21
C GLU A 877 -39.90 -20.80 9.90
N THR A 878 -40.09 -22.11 9.95
CA THR A 878 -40.68 -22.89 8.86
C THR A 878 -42.00 -23.54 9.27
N ASP A 879 -42.93 -23.68 8.36
CA ASP A 879 -44.16 -24.48 8.56
C ASP A 879 -43.87 -25.98 8.62
N ASP A 880 -44.88 -26.81 8.90
CA ASP A 880 -44.77 -28.28 8.99
C ASP A 880 -44.29 -28.92 7.70
N LYS A 881 -44.30 -28.21 6.58
CA LYS A 881 -43.81 -28.63 5.25
C LYS A 881 -42.41 -28.14 4.93
N GLY A 882 -41.78 -27.40 5.87
CA GLY A 882 -40.44 -26.84 5.71
C GLY A 882 -40.41 -25.53 4.91
N ASN A 883 -41.53 -24.88 4.63
CA ASN A 883 -41.57 -23.60 3.92
C ASN A 883 -41.35 -22.44 4.92
N PRO A 884 -40.60 -21.41 4.56
CA PRO A 884 -40.41 -20.23 5.42
C PRO A 884 -41.75 -19.51 5.68
N THR A 885 -42.06 -19.26 6.95
CA THR A 885 -43.26 -18.47 7.35
C THR A 885 -43.06 -16.97 7.24
N GLY A 886 -41.82 -16.52 7.01
CA GLY A 886 -41.42 -15.12 7.02
C GLY A 886 -41.17 -14.54 8.44
N LYS A 887 -41.37 -15.34 9.49
CA LYS A 887 -41.10 -14.95 10.88
C LYS A 887 -39.69 -15.32 11.29
N ARG A 888 -39.12 -14.54 12.20
CA ARG A 888 -37.83 -14.80 12.84
C ARG A 888 -38.11 -15.20 14.28
N VAL A 889 -37.59 -16.35 14.70
CA VAL A 889 -37.69 -16.90 16.07
C VAL A 889 -36.28 -17.15 16.61
N THR A 890 -36.17 -17.52 17.88
CA THR A 890 -34.88 -17.87 18.51
C THR A 890 -34.77 -19.37 18.72
N THR A 891 -33.55 -19.88 18.69
CA THR A 891 -33.18 -21.26 19.01
C THR A 891 -31.92 -21.31 19.87
N THR A 892 -31.86 -22.26 20.79
CA THR A 892 -30.65 -22.58 21.55
C THR A 892 -29.73 -23.59 20.83
N GLU A 893 -30.23 -24.17 19.73
CA GLU A 893 -29.46 -25.11 18.90
C GLU A 893 -28.77 -24.38 17.76
N TYR A 894 -27.47 -24.17 17.87
CA TYR A 894 -26.65 -23.48 16.86
C TYR A 894 -26.80 -24.05 15.45
N ALA A 895 -26.93 -25.38 15.33
CA ALA A 895 -27.13 -26.06 14.03
C ALA A 895 -28.41 -25.67 13.31
N LYS A 896 -29.48 -25.28 14.05
CA LYS A 896 -30.77 -24.85 13.51
C LYS A 896 -30.82 -23.35 13.19
N ALA A 897 -29.84 -22.58 13.68
CA ALA A 897 -29.81 -21.15 13.44
C ALA A 897 -29.65 -20.81 11.95
N SER A 898 -30.30 -19.73 11.54
CA SER A 898 -30.21 -19.23 10.15
C SER A 898 -29.14 -18.16 10.01
N ASP A 899 -28.52 -18.13 8.82
CA ASP A 899 -27.58 -17.06 8.48
C ASP A 899 -28.34 -15.84 7.94
N TYR A 900 -27.80 -14.65 8.22
CA TYR A 900 -28.35 -13.34 7.84
C TYR A 900 -27.28 -12.45 7.23
N LEU A 901 -27.68 -11.48 6.41
CA LEU A 901 -26.81 -10.42 5.96
C LEU A 901 -26.46 -9.53 7.15
N CYS A 902 -25.16 -9.40 7.44
CA CYS A 902 -24.65 -8.70 8.64
C CYS A 902 -23.91 -7.40 8.31
N GLY A 903 -23.89 -6.96 7.05
CA GLY A 903 -23.13 -5.81 6.57
C GLY A 903 -21.87 -6.23 5.82
N ASP A 904 -20.99 -5.31 5.54
CA ASP A 904 -19.81 -5.52 4.69
C ASP A 904 -18.55 -4.84 5.25
N PRO A 905 -17.34 -5.19 4.77
CA PRO A 905 -16.08 -4.64 5.26
C PRO A 905 -15.70 -3.28 4.67
N ILE A 906 -16.49 -2.74 3.74
CA ILE A 906 -16.16 -1.51 3.02
C ILE A 906 -16.51 -0.30 3.91
N PRO A 907 -15.56 0.58 4.24
CA PRO A 907 -15.86 1.74 5.05
C PRO A 907 -16.74 2.74 4.29
N ASP A 908 -17.69 3.37 5.00
CA ASP A 908 -18.51 4.44 4.46
C ASP A 908 -17.68 5.70 4.17
N LEU A 909 -16.68 5.96 5.02
CA LEU A 909 -15.80 7.11 4.94
C LEU A 909 -14.40 6.77 5.42
N TYR A 910 -13.38 7.17 4.67
CA TYR A 910 -11.99 7.05 5.09
C TYR A 910 -11.13 8.21 4.58
N GLY A 911 -10.00 8.43 5.22
CA GLY A 911 -9.07 9.48 4.84
C GLY A 911 -8.06 9.80 5.93
N GLY A 912 -7.57 11.04 5.90
CA GLY A 912 -6.63 11.55 6.89
C GLY A 912 -6.77 13.05 7.11
N PHE A 913 -6.33 13.49 8.25
CA PHE A 913 -6.16 14.90 8.55
C PHE A 913 -4.83 15.12 9.27
N GLY A 914 -4.24 16.28 9.05
CA GLY A 914 -2.96 16.60 9.63
C GLY A 914 -2.80 18.09 9.85
N THR A 915 -1.83 18.42 10.69
CA THR A 915 -1.39 19.79 10.88
C THR A 915 0.13 19.83 11.02
N SER A 916 0.74 20.85 10.46
CA SER A 916 2.17 21.09 10.62
C SER A 916 2.43 22.57 10.91
N VAL A 917 3.32 22.81 11.85
CA VAL A 917 3.77 24.16 12.23
C VAL A 917 5.28 24.21 12.10
N ASN A 918 5.78 25.14 11.30
CA ASN A 918 7.17 25.52 11.28
C ASN A 918 7.34 26.86 12.02
N PHE A 919 8.21 26.90 13.00
CA PHE A 919 8.51 28.10 13.77
C PHE A 919 10.02 28.22 13.99
N ARG A 920 10.67 29.19 13.32
CA ARG A 920 12.11 29.52 13.50
C ARG A 920 13.03 28.29 13.45
N GLY A 921 12.75 27.33 12.54
CA GLY A 921 13.54 26.11 12.39
C GLY A 921 13.09 24.93 13.25
N PHE A 922 12.04 25.10 14.06
CA PHE A 922 11.35 23.99 14.73
C PHE A 922 10.16 23.55 13.88
N ASP A 923 10.08 22.27 13.61
CA ASP A 923 8.97 21.64 12.88
C ASP A 923 8.18 20.73 13.82
N LEU A 924 6.86 20.98 13.93
CA LEU A 924 5.91 20.04 14.53
C LEU A 924 4.94 19.58 13.46
N SER A 925 4.81 18.27 13.28
CA SER A 925 3.86 17.68 12.36
C SER A 925 3.09 16.57 13.05
N VAL A 926 1.75 16.61 12.94
CA VAL A 926 0.84 15.57 13.46
C VAL A 926 -0.09 15.15 12.33
N ALA A 927 -0.19 13.85 12.11
CA ALA A 927 -1.06 13.28 11.08
C ALA A 927 -1.87 12.13 11.67
N PHE A 928 -3.16 12.08 11.28
CA PHE A 928 -4.10 11.05 11.66
C PHE A 928 -4.67 10.39 10.41
N THR A 929 -4.92 9.10 10.51
CA THR A 929 -5.76 8.37 9.57
C THR A 929 -7.07 8.01 10.25
N TYR A 930 -8.16 7.97 9.49
CA TYR A 930 -9.46 7.56 10.02
C TYR A 930 -10.20 6.68 9.02
N GLN A 931 -11.00 5.79 9.57
CA GLN A 931 -11.93 4.94 8.84
C GLN A 931 -13.22 4.84 9.66
N ILE A 932 -14.36 5.13 9.04
CA ILE A 932 -15.69 5.14 9.67
C ILE A 932 -16.56 4.15 8.89
N GLY A 933 -17.29 3.31 9.59
CA GLY A 933 -18.05 2.22 8.98
C GLY A 933 -17.16 1.06 8.56
N GLY A 934 -17.75 0.10 7.85
CA GLY A 934 -17.12 -1.18 7.56
C GLY A 934 -17.11 -2.09 8.79
N LEU A 935 -17.14 -3.39 8.55
CA LEU A 935 -17.12 -4.42 9.57
C LEU A 935 -15.91 -5.33 9.37
N ALA A 936 -15.42 -5.89 10.46
CA ALA A 936 -14.42 -6.96 10.42
C ALA A 936 -14.94 -8.16 11.18
N TYR A 937 -14.68 -9.36 10.67
CA TYR A 937 -14.91 -10.56 11.44
C TYR A 937 -13.81 -10.73 12.50
N ASP A 938 -14.22 -10.79 13.75
CA ASP A 938 -13.32 -10.98 14.89
C ASP A 938 -13.35 -12.44 15.34
N SER A 939 -12.36 -13.21 14.89
CA SER A 939 -12.23 -14.62 15.26
C SER A 939 -11.72 -14.83 16.71
N GLY A 940 -11.25 -13.78 17.35
CA GLY A 940 -10.81 -13.83 18.75
C GLY A 940 -11.98 -13.88 19.75
N TYR A 941 -13.17 -13.42 19.31
CA TYR A 941 -14.40 -13.45 20.14
C TYR A 941 -15.34 -14.63 19.83
N SER A 942 -15.01 -15.48 18.87
CA SER A 942 -15.88 -16.58 18.42
C SER A 942 -15.76 -17.86 19.27
#